data_05ffe2ba4dfcbf11794a034f36509f6d
#
_entry.id   05ffe2ba4dfcbf11794a034f36509f6d
#
_cell.length_a   1.000
_cell.length_b   1.000
_cell.length_c   1.000
_cell.angle_alpha   90.00
_cell.angle_beta   90.00
_cell.angle_gamma   90.00
#
_symmetry.space_group_name_H-M   'P 1'
#
loop_
_entity.id
_entity.type
_entity.pdbx_description
1 polymer ?
#
loop_
_entity_poly.entity_id
_entity_poly.type
_entity_poly.pdbx_seq_one_letter_code
_entity_poly.pdbx_strand_id
1 'polypeptide(L)'
;MRRSDKGELLMAASVTVQLTDWLRGLSSKLMQAEVRLHNASVIDPDMAVIFAANHFTRIETLLLPCILQEHMGLTPGSLVPAALFRGRVGKYLKASGTVSADEVNEDTTVVRMLLRGGHPWIVFTDHPAHPNSKRGQDNVLGGLPPQADGLPHEEAAALAIRAAYCRGRFRAPQRRESQEEVTRTLRRFGLESTEEVDARRTVIIPLNITYYPIRLRDNLFMRAAEHLGRHANAQALSEISVQGSVLDETIEIDISFGEPLDIGAFLNRPEHTPVMACTFRAAAELESDPDGPFQRAARALAREIRDAIRAEVTVNLDHLFAGLVLEQPEGRLFKERDYRERLFLCYLQAQKKARRLHPDLKAQCLALLHDEELPAFRELLRIAVEKRYMLASEWGYRVSPERLRPLPGSLVIAAGTARDTVLREFEAAHVRSTLCRYAAWAPDFVVKAYLRRYLVRQDLREFEKDYACFYHPRDCKPPEVGQPFLLCPWRIRGGVVLAHGYMAAPMEVRALAEHLRRRGFAVYGVRLQGHGTAPEDLAQQQWENWYASVVRGYAIMRTLTDNIVIGGFSTGGCLALLAAARKKKSFSGVFSICAPLYVRNYSIRLVPSIISMNALLKRFGQSHYARDFVENDPENKHINYTRNPLTGVRQLTAIMHATAGALSDIEIPALVIQASQDPTVDPSSGPDIFAHLGTRQKQYSLFERDRHGIINGEGSPEIFAQVEQFLLRTARELSSRKYWLFGRRLGQTLSRLFVHRHRTGQGSEGGSAAEDLEIKTNNY
;
A
#
# COMPACT_ATOMS: atom_id res chain seq x y z
N MET A 1 18.55 -56.31 -11.40
CA MET A 1 17.91 -55.03 -11.00
C MET A 1 18.35 -54.70 -9.59
N ARG A 2 19.23 -53.71 -9.46
CA ARG A 2 19.89 -53.32 -8.20
C ARG A 2 18.90 -52.60 -7.28
N ARG A 3 19.04 -52.75 -5.97
CA ARG A 3 18.20 -52.11 -4.92
C ARG A 3 18.05 -50.56 -5.07
N SER A 4 18.96 -49.90 -5.84
CA SER A 4 18.89 -48.47 -6.13
C SER A 4 17.75 -48.09 -7.05
N ASP A 5 17.44 -48.91 -8.06
CA ASP A 5 16.41 -48.59 -9.07
C ASP A 5 14.98 -48.65 -8.52
N LYS A 6 14.74 -49.47 -7.48
CA LYS A 6 13.43 -49.51 -6.79
C LYS A 6 13.20 -48.30 -5.90
N GLY A 7 14.26 -47.71 -5.33
CA GLY A 7 14.22 -46.50 -4.53
C GLY A 7 13.89 -45.27 -5.37
N GLU A 8 14.51 -45.14 -6.54
CA GLU A 8 14.26 -44.03 -7.48
C GLU A 8 12.86 -44.12 -8.11
N LEU A 9 12.38 -45.32 -8.45
CA LEU A 9 11.02 -45.52 -8.97
C LEU A 9 9.93 -45.23 -7.91
N LEU A 10 10.16 -45.57 -6.63
CA LEU A 10 9.25 -45.25 -5.53
C LEU A 10 9.27 -43.76 -5.20
N MET A 11 10.43 -43.10 -5.25
CA MET A 11 10.50 -41.62 -5.12
C MET A 11 9.81 -40.91 -6.27
N ALA A 12 10.01 -41.31 -7.50
CA ALA A 12 9.36 -40.75 -8.69
C ALA A 12 7.84 -40.92 -8.62
N ALA A 13 7.35 -42.08 -8.16
CA ALA A 13 5.91 -42.34 -7.98
C ALA A 13 5.31 -41.49 -6.86
N SER A 14 6.03 -41.31 -5.74
CA SER A 14 5.60 -40.46 -4.61
C SER A 14 5.51 -38.99 -5.02
N VAL A 15 6.51 -38.47 -5.74
CA VAL A 15 6.50 -37.08 -6.26
C VAL A 15 5.36 -36.86 -7.25
N THR A 16 5.03 -37.87 -8.08
CA THR A 16 3.93 -37.78 -9.08
C THR A 16 2.56 -37.75 -8.41
N VAL A 17 2.33 -38.49 -7.34
CA VAL A 17 1.07 -38.49 -6.56
C VAL A 17 0.93 -37.14 -5.82
N GLN A 18 1.99 -36.67 -5.18
CA GLN A 18 1.99 -35.38 -4.48
C GLN A 18 1.76 -34.20 -5.44
N LEU A 19 2.33 -34.24 -6.65
CA LEU A 19 2.12 -33.22 -7.68
C LEU A 19 0.68 -33.19 -8.19
N THR A 20 0.02 -34.36 -8.30
CA THR A 20 -1.38 -34.47 -8.77
C THR A 20 -2.37 -33.98 -7.72
N ASP A 21 -2.13 -34.25 -6.44
CA ASP A 21 -2.93 -33.74 -5.33
C ASP A 21 -2.70 -32.24 -5.13
N TRP A 22 -1.48 -31.78 -5.35
CA TRP A 22 -1.11 -30.38 -5.34
C TRP A 22 -1.83 -29.57 -6.44
N LEU A 23 -1.90 -30.10 -7.68
CA LEU A 23 -2.62 -29.44 -8.78
C LEU A 23 -4.14 -29.40 -8.57
N ARG A 24 -4.72 -30.41 -7.92
CA ARG A 24 -6.12 -30.37 -7.49
C ARG A 24 -6.33 -29.31 -6.41
N GLY A 25 -5.40 -29.19 -5.45
CA GLY A 25 -5.41 -28.14 -4.45
C GLY A 25 -5.22 -26.75 -5.07
N LEU A 26 -4.37 -26.63 -6.09
CA LEU A 26 -4.14 -25.38 -6.83
C LEU A 26 -5.39 -24.91 -7.55
N SER A 27 -6.06 -25.80 -8.32
CA SER A 27 -7.28 -25.42 -9.04
C SER A 27 -8.43 -25.04 -8.10
N SER A 28 -8.59 -25.74 -6.96
CA SER A 28 -9.63 -25.40 -5.97
C SER A 28 -9.36 -24.09 -5.23
N LYS A 29 -8.09 -23.73 -5.02
CA LYS A 29 -7.68 -22.46 -4.37
C LYS A 29 -7.65 -21.29 -5.36
N LEU A 30 -7.32 -21.52 -6.62
CA LEU A 30 -7.47 -20.55 -7.71
C LEU A 30 -8.91 -20.06 -7.86
N MET A 31 -9.89 -20.95 -7.67
CA MET A 31 -11.31 -20.59 -7.62
C MET A 31 -11.67 -19.71 -6.43
N GLN A 32 -10.79 -19.56 -5.43
CA GLN A 32 -10.94 -18.69 -4.26
C GLN A 32 -10.09 -17.40 -4.35
N ALA A 33 -9.12 -17.34 -5.24
CA ALA A 33 -8.29 -16.15 -5.46
C ALA A 33 -9.07 -15.08 -6.25
N GLU A 34 -8.98 -13.85 -5.82
CA GLU A 34 -9.53 -12.72 -6.56
C GLU A 34 -8.58 -12.36 -7.73
N VAL A 35 -8.95 -12.74 -8.95
CA VAL A 35 -8.18 -12.41 -10.16
C VAL A 35 -8.75 -11.17 -10.81
N ARG A 36 -7.93 -10.15 -11.02
CA ARG A 36 -8.29 -8.91 -11.72
C ARG A 36 -7.47 -8.77 -13.00
N LEU A 37 -8.16 -8.70 -14.14
CA LEU A 37 -7.56 -8.46 -15.45
C LEU A 37 -7.65 -6.99 -15.80
N HIS A 38 -6.53 -6.40 -16.19
CA HIS A 38 -6.44 -4.98 -16.53
C HIS A 38 -6.00 -4.83 -17.99
N ASN A 39 -6.69 -3.94 -18.73
CA ASN A 39 -6.37 -3.58 -20.10
C ASN A 39 -6.43 -4.75 -21.09
N ALA A 40 -7.29 -5.74 -20.84
CA ALA A 40 -7.42 -6.94 -21.67
C ALA A 40 -7.92 -6.64 -23.11
N SER A 41 -8.54 -5.47 -23.32
CA SER A 41 -9.04 -5.02 -24.63
C SER A 41 -7.96 -4.72 -25.67
N VAL A 42 -6.67 -4.68 -25.26
CA VAL A 42 -5.55 -4.49 -26.22
C VAL A 42 -5.25 -5.72 -27.06
N ILE A 43 -5.84 -6.88 -26.71
CA ILE A 43 -5.67 -8.12 -27.45
C ILE A 43 -6.65 -8.12 -28.62
N ASP A 44 -6.11 -8.04 -29.83
CA ASP A 44 -6.86 -8.06 -31.08
C ASP A 44 -6.69 -9.43 -31.77
N PRO A 45 -7.77 -10.09 -32.23
CA PRO A 45 -7.70 -11.34 -32.96
C PRO A 45 -6.80 -11.29 -34.20
N ASP A 46 -6.61 -10.10 -34.80
CA ASP A 46 -5.77 -9.89 -35.98
C ASP A 46 -4.29 -9.81 -35.70
N MET A 47 -3.87 -10.19 -34.48
CA MET A 47 -2.47 -10.21 -34.05
C MET A 47 -1.97 -11.64 -33.84
N ALA A 48 -0.74 -11.92 -34.25
CA ALA A 48 0.00 -13.11 -33.84
C ALA A 48 0.77 -12.76 -32.54
N VAL A 49 0.17 -13.11 -31.39
CA VAL A 49 0.57 -12.59 -30.06
C VAL A 49 1.59 -13.47 -29.39
N ILE A 50 2.64 -12.82 -28.85
CA ILE A 50 3.53 -13.36 -27.83
C ILE A 50 3.30 -12.56 -26.54
N PHE A 51 2.85 -13.23 -25.48
CA PHE A 51 2.82 -12.65 -24.15
C PHE A 51 4.20 -12.78 -23.52
N ALA A 52 4.86 -11.65 -23.25
CA ALA A 52 6.09 -11.61 -22.49
C ALA A 52 5.75 -11.29 -21.03
N ALA A 53 5.80 -12.30 -20.15
CA ALA A 53 5.35 -12.20 -18.77
C ALA A 53 6.52 -12.18 -17.78
N ASN A 54 6.38 -11.42 -16.68
CA ASN A 54 7.26 -11.59 -15.53
C ASN A 54 6.99 -12.93 -14.85
N HIS A 55 8.00 -13.43 -14.14
CA HIS A 55 7.96 -14.76 -13.54
C HIS A 55 8.59 -14.73 -12.15
N PHE A 56 7.84 -15.15 -11.14
CA PHE A 56 8.32 -15.22 -9.75
C PHE A 56 8.59 -16.65 -9.31
N THR A 57 7.71 -17.56 -9.75
CA THR A 57 7.78 -18.97 -9.39
C THR A 57 7.40 -19.82 -10.61
N ARG A 58 7.63 -21.12 -10.52
CA ARG A 58 7.22 -22.03 -11.60
C ARG A 58 5.71 -22.25 -11.70
N ILE A 59 4.95 -21.71 -10.74
CA ILE A 59 3.49 -21.85 -10.72
C ILE A 59 2.86 -21.05 -11.86
N GLU A 60 3.39 -19.90 -12.22
CA GLU A 60 2.84 -19.05 -13.28
C GLU A 60 2.78 -19.76 -14.63
N THR A 61 3.71 -20.69 -14.88
CA THR A 61 3.69 -21.50 -16.13
C THR A 61 2.44 -22.35 -16.27
N LEU A 62 1.79 -22.71 -15.18
CA LEU A 62 0.53 -23.45 -15.14
C LEU A 62 -0.67 -22.52 -14.91
N LEU A 63 -0.48 -21.54 -14.04
CA LEU A 63 -1.52 -20.63 -13.58
C LEU A 63 -1.99 -19.68 -14.68
N LEU A 64 -1.05 -19.02 -15.35
CA LEU A 64 -1.38 -18.01 -16.36
C LEU A 64 -2.17 -18.56 -17.56
N PRO A 65 -1.81 -19.72 -18.17
CA PRO A 65 -2.64 -20.32 -19.21
C PRO A 65 -4.05 -20.64 -18.75
N CYS A 66 -4.22 -21.15 -17.50
CA CYS A 66 -5.53 -21.46 -16.95
C CYS A 66 -6.38 -20.19 -16.78
N ILE A 67 -5.81 -19.12 -16.23
CA ILE A 67 -6.50 -17.83 -16.04
C ILE A 67 -6.91 -17.23 -17.39
N LEU A 68 -6.00 -17.23 -18.38
CA LEU A 68 -6.30 -16.70 -19.72
C LEU A 68 -7.40 -17.52 -20.43
N GLN A 69 -7.43 -18.83 -20.22
CA GLN A 69 -8.48 -19.68 -20.76
C GLN A 69 -9.82 -19.42 -20.06
N GLU A 70 -9.84 -19.36 -18.74
CA GLU A 70 -11.07 -19.19 -17.95
C GLU A 70 -11.73 -17.82 -18.15
N HIS A 71 -10.92 -16.76 -18.12
CA HIS A 71 -11.45 -15.39 -18.16
C HIS A 71 -11.55 -14.79 -19.56
N MET A 72 -10.78 -15.30 -20.54
CA MET A 72 -10.68 -14.73 -21.88
C MET A 72 -10.92 -15.74 -23.02
N GLY A 73 -11.07 -17.03 -22.71
CA GLY A 73 -11.20 -18.08 -23.70
C GLY A 73 -9.95 -18.33 -24.55
N LEU A 74 -8.79 -17.79 -24.15
CA LEU A 74 -7.52 -17.94 -24.85
C LEU A 74 -6.80 -19.21 -24.40
N THR A 75 -6.30 -19.99 -25.36
CA THR A 75 -5.48 -21.19 -25.10
C THR A 75 -4.04 -20.95 -25.55
N PRO A 76 -3.23 -20.22 -24.78
CA PRO A 76 -1.86 -19.92 -25.17
C PRO A 76 -0.96 -21.16 -25.05
N GLY A 77 -0.03 -21.33 -26.00
CA GLY A 77 1.10 -22.23 -25.85
C GLY A 77 2.13 -21.66 -24.87
N SER A 78 2.87 -22.53 -24.21
CA SER A 78 3.98 -22.13 -23.34
C SER A 78 5.10 -23.16 -23.35
N LEU A 79 6.30 -22.76 -22.90
CA LEU A 79 7.42 -23.68 -22.69
C LEU A 79 7.44 -24.14 -21.23
N VAL A 80 7.43 -25.44 -20.98
CA VAL A 80 7.51 -26.00 -19.61
C VAL A 80 8.48 -27.18 -19.54
N PRO A 81 9.09 -27.43 -18.37
CA PRO A 81 10.00 -28.56 -18.15
C PRO A 81 9.34 -29.91 -18.47
N ALA A 82 10.08 -30.85 -19.09
CA ALA A 82 9.59 -32.18 -19.46
C ALA A 82 9.02 -32.97 -18.29
N ALA A 83 9.50 -32.71 -17.07
CA ALA A 83 8.98 -33.35 -15.86
C ALA A 83 7.47 -33.15 -15.66
N LEU A 84 6.91 -32.03 -16.16
CA LEU A 84 5.48 -31.69 -16.06
C LEU A 84 4.61 -32.43 -17.10
N PHE A 85 5.21 -33.03 -18.15
CA PHE A 85 4.46 -33.75 -19.19
C PHE A 85 4.01 -35.16 -18.78
N ARG A 86 4.05 -35.52 -17.49
CA ARG A 86 3.66 -36.82 -16.96
C ARG A 86 2.19 -36.81 -16.46
N GLY A 87 1.51 -37.95 -16.58
CA GLY A 87 0.17 -38.16 -16.04
C GLY A 87 -0.93 -37.28 -16.68
N ARG A 88 -1.92 -36.90 -15.91
CA ARG A 88 -3.06 -36.06 -16.36
C ARG A 88 -2.66 -34.64 -16.73
N VAL A 89 -1.67 -34.09 -16.00
CA VAL A 89 -1.11 -32.76 -16.26
C VAL A 89 -0.46 -32.71 -17.62
N GLY A 90 0.34 -33.73 -17.97
CA GLY A 90 0.97 -33.82 -19.27
C GLY A 90 -0.04 -33.94 -20.41
N LYS A 91 -1.20 -34.60 -20.18
CA LYS A 91 -2.30 -34.63 -21.17
C LYS A 91 -2.91 -33.23 -21.37
N TYR A 92 -3.14 -32.50 -20.31
CA TYR A 92 -3.65 -31.14 -20.37
C TYR A 92 -2.67 -30.20 -21.08
N LEU A 93 -1.39 -30.21 -20.68
CA LEU A 93 -0.33 -29.38 -21.29
C LEU A 93 -0.19 -29.66 -22.80
N LYS A 94 -0.25 -30.95 -23.22
CA LYS A 94 -0.25 -31.29 -24.64
C LYS A 94 -1.48 -30.77 -25.37
N ALA A 95 -2.67 -30.87 -24.77
CA ALA A 95 -3.91 -30.40 -25.34
C ALA A 95 -3.95 -28.86 -25.46
N SER A 96 -3.28 -28.14 -24.56
CA SER A 96 -3.15 -26.66 -24.59
C SER A 96 -2.05 -26.16 -25.55
N GLY A 97 -1.38 -27.05 -26.33
CA GLY A 97 -0.33 -26.66 -27.26
C GLY A 97 1.00 -26.29 -26.57
N THR A 98 1.16 -26.65 -25.28
CA THR A 98 2.39 -26.44 -24.54
C THR A 98 3.48 -27.39 -25.02
N VAL A 99 4.71 -26.89 -25.16
CA VAL A 99 5.88 -27.62 -25.66
C VAL A 99 6.86 -27.86 -24.49
N SER A 100 7.54 -29.03 -24.56
CA SER A 100 8.59 -29.34 -23.59
C SER A 100 9.85 -28.56 -23.89
N ALA A 101 10.39 -27.90 -22.88
CA ALA A 101 11.67 -27.17 -22.97
C ALA A 101 12.88 -28.08 -23.23
N ASP A 102 12.73 -29.40 -23.14
CA ASP A 102 13.79 -30.39 -23.44
C ASP A 102 13.70 -30.92 -24.90
N GLU A 103 12.77 -30.42 -25.72
CA GLU A 103 12.72 -30.79 -27.12
C GLU A 103 13.84 -30.13 -27.92
N VAL A 104 14.54 -30.94 -28.77
CA VAL A 104 15.79 -30.56 -29.45
C VAL A 104 15.69 -29.34 -30.38
N ASN A 105 14.48 -28.88 -30.75
CA ASN A 105 14.23 -27.77 -31.67
C ASN A 105 13.10 -26.84 -31.19
N GLU A 106 13.10 -26.51 -29.89
CA GLU A 106 12.05 -25.70 -29.27
C GLU A 106 11.84 -24.35 -30.00
N ASP A 107 12.90 -23.59 -30.27
CA ASP A 107 12.83 -22.32 -31.00
C ASP A 107 12.18 -22.42 -32.36
N THR A 108 12.54 -23.48 -33.13
CA THR A 108 11.96 -23.71 -34.45
C THR A 108 10.48 -24.08 -34.38
N THR A 109 10.09 -24.80 -33.33
CA THR A 109 8.69 -25.16 -33.07
C THR A 109 7.84 -23.95 -32.72
N VAL A 110 8.33 -23.07 -31.83
CA VAL A 110 7.63 -21.81 -31.46
C VAL A 110 7.48 -20.89 -32.67
N VAL A 111 8.57 -20.67 -33.42
CA VAL A 111 8.53 -19.82 -34.62
C VAL A 111 7.58 -20.41 -35.70
N ARG A 112 7.56 -21.72 -35.91
CA ARG A 112 6.61 -22.39 -36.79
C ARG A 112 5.17 -22.11 -36.40
N MET A 113 4.85 -22.26 -35.11
CA MET A 113 3.49 -21.98 -34.59
C MET A 113 3.07 -20.54 -34.81
N LEU A 114 3.99 -19.60 -34.53
CA LEU A 114 3.76 -18.19 -34.80
C LEU A 114 3.58 -17.87 -36.26
N LEU A 115 4.31 -18.53 -37.17
CA LEU A 115 4.18 -18.35 -38.62
C LEU A 115 2.85 -18.93 -39.16
N ARG A 116 2.38 -20.04 -38.63
CA ARG A 116 1.07 -20.64 -39.01
C ARG A 116 -0.13 -19.88 -38.41
N GLY A 117 0.12 -18.95 -37.49
CA GLY A 117 -0.94 -18.15 -36.90
C GLY A 117 -1.87 -18.93 -35.96
N GLY A 118 -1.34 -19.88 -35.24
CA GLY A 118 -2.06 -20.71 -34.30
C GLY A 118 -2.45 -19.95 -33.01
N HIS A 119 -2.22 -20.56 -31.88
CA HIS A 119 -2.51 -19.98 -30.56
C HIS A 119 -1.53 -18.88 -30.17
N PRO A 120 -1.94 -17.93 -29.29
CA PRO A 120 -1.01 -17.02 -28.62
C PRO A 120 0.07 -17.82 -27.88
N TRP A 121 1.22 -17.20 -27.67
CA TRP A 121 2.35 -17.85 -27.03
C TRP A 121 2.78 -17.10 -25.76
N ILE A 122 3.03 -17.79 -24.64
CA ILE A 122 3.57 -17.18 -23.41
C ILE A 122 5.06 -17.49 -23.31
N VAL A 123 5.87 -16.44 -23.14
CA VAL A 123 7.30 -16.55 -22.84
C VAL A 123 7.54 -15.90 -21.49
N PHE A 124 8.02 -16.69 -20.52
CA PHE A 124 8.43 -16.20 -19.21
C PHE A 124 9.88 -15.75 -19.23
N THR A 125 10.14 -14.61 -18.68
CA THR A 125 11.33 -13.82 -18.99
C THR A 125 12.48 -13.92 -18.00
N ASP A 126 12.28 -14.57 -16.86
CA ASP A 126 13.27 -14.69 -15.79
C ASP A 126 13.72 -16.13 -15.51
N HIS A 127 13.62 -17.03 -16.50
CA HIS A 127 14.20 -18.36 -16.33
C HIS A 127 15.72 -18.23 -16.23
N PRO A 128 16.35 -18.66 -15.12
CA PRO A 128 17.77 -18.94 -15.15
C PRO A 128 17.98 -20.00 -16.25
N ALA A 129 18.92 -19.76 -17.15
CA ALA A 129 19.23 -20.66 -18.24
C ALA A 129 19.21 -22.11 -17.74
N HIS A 130 18.44 -22.97 -18.42
CA HIS A 130 18.25 -24.35 -18.02
C HIS A 130 19.63 -25.01 -17.86
N PRO A 131 19.93 -25.72 -16.76
CA PRO A 131 21.26 -26.34 -16.57
C PRO A 131 21.61 -27.35 -17.67
N ASN A 132 20.65 -27.73 -18.54
CA ASN A 132 20.82 -28.63 -19.68
C ASN A 132 20.85 -27.93 -21.04
N SER A 133 20.81 -26.60 -21.13
CA SER A 133 21.09 -25.95 -22.39
C SER A 133 22.56 -26.24 -22.75
N LYS A 134 22.82 -26.66 -23.98
CA LYS A 134 24.20 -26.99 -24.44
C LYS A 134 25.22 -25.84 -24.23
N ARG A 135 24.75 -24.64 -23.93
CA ARG A 135 25.56 -23.47 -23.52
C ARG A 135 25.99 -23.48 -22.06
N GLY A 136 25.34 -24.28 -21.17
CA GLY A 136 25.67 -24.37 -19.73
C GLY A 136 26.55 -25.50 -19.32
N GLN A 137 26.83 -26.51 -20.19
CA GLN A 137 27.60 -27.69 -19.81
C GLN A 137 29.11 -27.51 -19.79
N ASP A 138 29.64 -26.48 -20.43
CA ASP A 138 31.11 -26.30 -20.52
C ASP A 138 31.74 -25.57 -19.31
N ASN A 139 30.94 -25.13 -18.30
CA ASN A 139 31.43 -24.32 -17.18
C ASN A 139 31.20 -24.92 -15.77
N VAL A 140 31.17 -26.24 -15.60
CA VAL A 140 30.94 -26.88 -14.28
C VAL A 140 32.25 -27.08 -13.45
N LEU A 141 33.40 -26.71 -13.96
CA LEU A 141 34.66 -26.83 -13.25
C LEU A 141 35.38 -25.47 -13.15
N GLY A 142 35.12 -24.75 -12.08
CA GLY A 142 35.96 -23.65 -11.62
C GLY A 142 35.39 -22.25 -11.70
N GLY A 143 34.89 -21.77 -10.56
CA GLY A 143 34.94 -20.37 -10.16
C GLY A 143 34.06 -19.41 -10.94
N LEU A 144 33.11 -18.80 -10.25
CA LEU A 144 32.13 -17.80 -10.63
C LEU A 144 31.00 -18.35 -11.53
N PRO A 145 29.73 -18.17 -11.12
CA PRO A 145 28.64 -18.37 -12.05
C PRO A 145 28.89 -17.46 -13.24
N PRO A 146 28.66 -17.91 -14.49
CA PRO A 146 28.73 -17.03 -15.62
C PRO A 146 27.84 -15.83 -15.29
N GLN A 147 28.38 -14.62 -15.35
CA GLN A 147 27.58 -13.45 -15.61
C GLN A 147 26.84 -13.83 -16.89
N ALA A 148 25.57 -14.16 -16.75
CA ALA A 148 24.73 -14.31 -17.91
C ALA A 148 24.64 -12.89 -18.49
N ASP A 149 25.47 -12.60 -19.48
CA ASP A 149 25.48 -11.33 -20.22
C ASP A 149 24.17 -11.15 -21.03
N GLY A 150 23.23 -12.10 -20.96
CA GLY A 150 21.89 -12.02 -21.52
C GLY A 150 20.99 -11.13 -20.68
N LEU A 151 20.38 -10.13 -21.31
CA LEU A 151 19.31 -9.33 -20.67
C LEU A 151 18.06 -10.22 -20.48
N PRO A 152 17.34 -10.09 -19.34
CA PRO A 152 16.01 -10.68 -19.22
C PRO A 152 15.17 -10.32 -20.44
N HIS A 153 14.37 -11.26 -20.95
CA HIS A 153 13.50 -11.11 -22.13
C HIS A 153 14.17 -11.20 -23.52
N GLU A 154 15.46 -11.47 -23.62
CA GLU A 154 16.12 -11.65 -24.92
C GLU A 154 15.53 -12.81 -25.73
N GLU A 155 15.10 -13.88 -25.08
CA GLU A 155 14.48 -15.05 -25.73
C GLU A 155 13.16 -14.65 -26.39
N ALA A 156 12.25 -14.00 -25.66
CA ALA A 156 10.99 -13.51 -26.23
C ALA A 156 11.22 -12.53 -27.40
N ALA A 157 12.21 -11.65 -27.26
CA ALA A 157 12.58 -10.71 -28.30
C ALA A 157 13.14 -11.42 -29.53
N ALA A 158 14.05 -12.39 -29.36
CA ALA A 158 14.64 -13.16 -30.47
C ALA A 158 13.58 -13.99 -31.23
N LEU A 159 12.69 -14.67 -30.54
CA LEU A 159 11.59 -15.43 -31.14
C LEU A 159 10.67 -14.52 -31.97
N ALA A 160 10.30 -13.37 -31.41
CA ALA A 160 9.44 -12.40 -32.07
C ALA A 160 10.08 -11.77 -33.32
N ILE A 161 11.38 -11.38 -33.21
CA ILE A 161 12.14 -10.84 -34.35
C ILE A 161 12.27 -11.89 -35.45
N ARG A 162 12.59 -13.14 -35.11
CA ARG A 162 12.72 -14.24 -36.08
C ARG A 162 11.38 -14.51 -36.78
N ALA A 163 10.27 -14.57 -36.02
CA ALA A 163 8.96 -14.78 -36.60
C ALA A 163 8.54 -13.62 -37.52
N ALA A 164 8.74 -12.36 -37.11
CA ALA A 164 8.40 -11.19 -37.91
C ALA A 164 9.30 -11.08 -39.17
N TYR A 165 10.59 -11.34 -39.04
CA TYR A 165 11.54 -11.35 -40.15
C TYR A 165 11.15 -12.40 -41.18
N CYS A 166 10.94 -13.66 -40.79
CA CYS A 166 10.52 -14.76 -41.71
C CYS A 166 9.20 -14.41 -42.35
N ARG A 167 8.19 -13.95 -41.62
CA ARG A 167 6.88 -13.56 -42.15
C ARG A 167 7.01 -12.44 -43.19
N GLY A 168 7.79 -11.41 -42.89
CA GLY A 168 8.03 -10.31 -43.84
C GLY A 168 8.74 -10.77 -45.12
N ARG A 169 9.72 -11.68 -44.99
CA ARG A 169 10.43 -12.25 -46.14
C ARG A 169 9.58 -13.19 -47.01
N PHE A 170 8.80 -14.07 -46.41
CA PHE A 170 7.91 -14.97 -47.18
C PHE A 170 6.82 -14.22 -47.94
N ARG A 171 6.43 -13.05 -47.46
CA ARG A 171 5.33 -12.23 -48.07
C ARG A 171 5.84 -11.06 -48.92
N ALA A 172 7.11 -10.74 -48.88
CA ALA A 172 7.63 -9.63 -49.68
C ALA A 172 7.69 -9.98 -51.18
N PRO A 173 7.09 -9.16 -52.05
CA PRO A 173 7.10 -9.43 -53.50
C PRO A 173 8.47 -9.20 -54.14
N GLN A 174 9.39 -8.55 -53.47
CA GLN A 174 10.77 -8.30 -53.97
C GLN A 174 11.69 -9.47 -53.59
N ARG A 175 11.98 -10.28 -54.58
CA ARG A 175 12.81 -11.47 -54.48
C ARG A 175 14.30 -11.17 -54.40
N ARG A 176 14.79 -10.92 -53.23
CA ARG A 176 16.24 -11.00 -52.93
C ARG A 176 16.68 -12.42 -52.59
N GLU A 177 15.71 -13.36 -52.45
CA GLU A 177 15.95 -14.76 -52.08
C GLU A 177 15.83 -15.66 -53.29
N SER A 178 16.69 -16.68 -53.40
CA SER A 178 16.49 -17.74 -54.37
C SER A 178 15.31 -18.64 -53.97
N GLN A 179 14.64 -19.22 -54.95
CA GLN A 179 13.52 -20.15 -54.69
C GLN A 179 13.97 -21.34 -53.83
N GLU A 180 15.24 -21.74 -53.99
CA GLU A 180 15.85 -22.83 -53.21
C GLU A 180 16.00 -22.47 -51.74
N GLU A 181 16.42 -21.24 -51.42
CA GLU A 181 16.56 -20.74 -50.04
C GLU A 181 15.21 -20.58 -49.38
N VAL A 182 14.22 -20.08 -50.07
CA VAL A 182 12.81 -20.03 -49.60
C VAL A 182 12.32 -21.41 -49.24
N THR A 183 12.47 -22.39 -50.15
CA THR A 183 12.02 -23.77 -49.94
C THR A 183 12.79 -24.43 -48.80
N ARG A 184 14.09 -24.21 -48.69
CA ARG A 184 14.91 -24.72 -47.58
C ARG A 184 14.45 -24.15 -46.26
N THR A 185 14.15 -22.86 -46.19
CA THR A 185 13.70 -22.18 -44.95
C THR A 185 12.30 -22.62 -44.57
N LEU A 186 11.39 -22.79 -45.52
CA LEU A 186 10.05 -23.35 -45.27
C LEU A 186 10.15 -24.74 -44.67
N ARG A 187 10.97 -25.63 -45.26
CA ARG A 187 11.20 -26.99 -44.74
C ARG A 187 11.78 -26.98 -43.33
N ARG A 188 12.70 -26.03 -43.02
CA ARG A 188 13.25 -25.87 -41.66
C ARG A 188 12.16 -25.64 -40.62
N PHE A 189 11.12 -24.87 -40.96
CA PHE A 189 9.95 -24.63 -40.10
C PHE A 189 8.79 -25.63 -40.32
N GLY A 190 9.00 -26.68 -41.12
CA GLY A 190 7.96 -27.67 -41.43
C GLY A 190 6.75 -27.08 -42.12
N LEU A 191 6.94 -26.08 -42.99
CA LEU A 191 5.95 -25.47 -43.85
C LEU A 191 6.12 -25.99 -45.28
N GLU A 192 5.01 -26.20 -45.98
CA GLU A 192 5.02 -26.72 -47.37
C GLU A 192 5.02 -25.56 -48.37
N SER A 193 4.34 -24.47 -48.05
CA SER A 193 4.23 -23.31 -48.94
C SER A 193 4.24 -21.97 -48.15
N THR A 194 4.46 -20.87 -48.88
CA THR A 194 4.33 -19.53 -48.34
C THR A 194 2.88 -19.13 -47.99
N GLU A 195 1.90 -19.87 -48.51
CA GLU A 195 0.49 -19.65 -48.25
C GLU A 195 0.06 -20.09 -46.85
N GLU A 196 0.83 -21.02 -46.25
CA GLU A 196 0.65 -21.42 -44.85
C GLU A 196 1.11 -20.34 -43.84
N VAL A 197 1.80 -19.30 -44.32
CA VAL A 197 2.28 -18.22 -43.44
C VAL A 197 1.17 -17.23 -43.19
N ASP A 198 0.75 -17.14 -41.93
CA ASP A 198 -0.31 -16.25 -41.48
C ASP A 198 -0.03 -14.77 -41.79
N ALA A 199 -1.11 -14.05 -42.15
CA ALA A 199 -1.06 -12.65 -42.52
C ALA A 199 -0.92 -11.71 -41.34
N ARG A 200 -1.30 -12.14 -40.13
CA ARG A 200 -1.36 -11.30 -38.93
C ARG A 200 0.01 -10.80 -38.59
N ARG A 201 0.05 -9.56 -38.06
CA ARG A 201 1.29 -8.93 -37.59
C ARG A 201 1.77 -9.62 -36.30
N THR A 202 3.08 -9.80 -36.18
CA THR A 202 3.69 -10.30 -34.96
C THR A 202 3.77 -9.18 -33.94
N VAL A 203 3.18 -9.39 -32.76
CA VAL A 203 3.24 -8.43 -31.66
C VAL A 203 3.67 -9.10 -30.37
N ILE A 204 4.39 -8.35 -29.52
CA ILE A 204 4.61 -8.73 -28.13
C ILE A 204 3.65 -7.91 -27.28
N ILE A 205 2.89 -8.57 -26.43
CA ILE A 205 2.11 -7.93 -25.38
C ILE A 205 2.84 -8.14 -24.05
N PRO A 206 3.43 -7.08 -23.49
CA PRO A 206 4.04 -7.15 -22.15
C PRO A 206 2.96 -7.46 -21.13
N LEU A 207 3.20 -8.42 -20.25
CA LEU A 207 2.24 -8.87 -19.25
C LEU A 207 2.89 -8.84 -17.86
N ASN A 208 2.27 -8.12 -16.94
CA ASN A 208 2.70 -8.10 -15.55
C ASN A 208 1.72 -8.88 -14.68
N ILE A 209 2.26 -9.77 -13.85
CA ILE A 209 1.53 -10.47 -12.81
C ILE A 209 1.99 -9.89 -11.48
N THR A 210 1.05 -9.33 -10.70
CA THR A 210 1.31 -8.81 -9.35
C THR A 210 0.46 -9.59 -8.35
N TYR A 211 1.09 -10.12 -7.31
CA TYR A 211 0.43 -10.79 -6.19
C TYR A 211 0.33 -9.86 -4.99
N TYR A 212 -0.80 -9.90 -4.26
CA TYR A 212 -0.97 -9.15 -3.02
C TYR A 212 -1.94 -9.85 -2.07
N PRO A 213 -1.62 -9.95 -0.76
CA PRO A 213 -0.32 -9.67 -0.16
C PRO A 213 0.68 -10.83 -0.36
N ILE A 214 1.97 -10.51 -0.55
CA ILE A 214 3.02 -11.54 -0.51
C ILE A 214 3.55 -11.63 0.92
N ARG A 215 3.23 -12.70 1.63
CA ARG A 215 3.68 -12.97 2.99
C ARG A 215 4.49 -14.26 3.05
N LEU A 216 5.78 -14.09 3.29
CA LEU A 216 6.69 -15.21 3.44
C LEU A 216 6.62 -15.71 4.89
N ARG A 217 5.63 -16.55 5.18
CA ARG A 217 5.49 -17.23 6.46
C ARG A 217 6.20 -18.58 6.43
N ASP A 218 6.65 -19.05 7.60
CA ASP A 218 7.01 -20.46 7.79
C ASP A 218 5.70 -21.27 7.68
N ASN A 219 5.41 -21.71 6.46
CA ASN A 219 4.22 -22.50 6.18
C ASN A 219 4.47 -24.00 6.34
N LEU A 220 3.39 -24.78 6.32
CA LEU A 220 3.45 -26.26 6.41
C LEU A 220 4.34 -26.86 5.33
N PHE A 221 4.46 -26.24 4.17
CA PHE A 221 5.31 -26.69 3.07
C PHE A 221 6.81 -26.47 3.37
N MET A 222 7.17 -25.35 4.04
CA MET A 222 8.54 -25.14 4.51
C MET A 222 8.92 -26.19 5.56
N ARG A 223 8.05 -26.45 6.54
CA ARG A 223 8.31 -27.47 7.56
C ARG A 223 8.39 -28.88 6.97
N ALA A 224 7.55 -29.19 5.98
CA ALA A 224 7.62 -30.45 5.25
C ALA A 224 8.90 -30.55 4.39
N ALA A 225 9.31 -29.46 3.74
CA ALA A 225 10.53 -29.40 2.95
C ALA A 225 11.80 -29.49 3.83
N GLU A 226 11.82 -28.86 5.00
CA GLU A 226 12.88 -29.00 6.00
C GLU A 226 12.98 -30.44 6.56
N HIS A 227 11.85 -31.14 6.72
CA HIS A 227 11.80 -32.53 7.15
C HIS A 227 12.21 -33.52 6.05
N LEU A 228 11.87 -33.23 4.79
CA LEU A 228 12.20 -34.07 3.63
C LEU A 228 13.61 -33.81 3.08
N GLY A 229 14.23 -32.68 3.42
CA GLY A 229 15.34 -32.15 2.66
C GLY A 229 16.64 -31.94 3.40
N ARG A 230 17.28 -32.99 3.94
CA ARG A 230 18.75 -32.94 4.10
C ARG A 230 19.51 -32.85 2.76
N HIS A 231 18.80 -32.86 1.62
CA HIS A 231 19.35 -32.84 0.27
C HIS A 231 18.69 -31.87 -0.71
N ALA A 232 17.66 -31.09 -0.29
CA ALA A 232 17.09 -30.04 -1.14
C ALA A 232 18.01 -28.81 -1.13
N ASN A 233 18.35 -28.29 -2.32
CA ASN A 233 19.14 -27.07 -2.40
C ASN A 233 18.29 -25.86 -1.95
N ALA A 234 18.95 -24.82 -1.43
CA ALA A 234 18.29 -23.66 -0.85
C ALA A 234 17.35 -22.91 -1.83
N GLN A 235 17.58 -23.04 -3.13
CA GLN A 235 16.75 -22.47 -4.17
C GLN A 235 15.40 -23.18 -4.27
N ALA A 236 15.36 -24.51 -4.21
CA ALA A 236 14.13 -25.30 -4.21
C ALA A 236 13.29 -25.04 -2.94
N LEU A 237 13.94 -24.92 -1.77
CA LEU A 237 13.26 -24.60 -0.51
C LEU A 237 12.57 -23.24 -0.54
N SER A 238 13.15 -22.30 -1.23
CA SER A 238 12.58 -20.96 -1.30
C SER A 238 11.48 -20.83 -2.36
N GLU A 239 11.62 -21.48 -3.48
CA GLU A 239 10.54 -21.60 -4.46
C GLU A 239 9.32 -22.23 -3.78
N ILE A 240 9.50 -23.27 -2.96
CA ILE A 240 8.45 -23.90 -2.15
C ILE A 240 7.86 -22.93 -1.11
N SER A 241 8.67 -22.06 -0.50
CA SER A 241 8.18 -21.06 0.47
C SER A 241 7.27 -20.02 -0.18
N VAL A 242 7.68 -19.47 -1.32
CA VAL A 242 6.86 -18.52 -2.09
C VAL A 242 5.60 -19.20 -2.62
N GLN A 243 5.74 -20.40 -3.18
CA GLN A 243 4.61 -21.21 -3.66
C GLN A 243 3.60 -21.51 -2.54
N GLY A 244 4.11 -21.87 -1.35
CA GLY A 244 3.26 -22.13 -0.19
C GLY A 244 2.53 -20.88 0.30
N SER A 245 3.15 -19.71 0.23
CA SER A 245 2.49 -18.44 0.59
C SER A 245 1.39 -18.06 -0.39
N VAL A 246 1.61 -18.31 -1.68
CA VAL A 246 0.58 -18.13 -2.74
C VAL A 246 -0.60 -19.09 -2.56
N LEU A 247 -0.40 -20.24 -1.91
CA LEU A 247 -1.44 -21.26 -1.75
C LEU A 247 -2.21 -21.20 -0.42
N ASP A 248 -1.70 -20.50 0.57
CA ASP A 248 -2.20 -20.59 1.97
C ASP A 248 -3.12 -19.42 2.39
N GLU A 249 -3.17 -18.32 1.64
CA GLU A 249 -3.99 -17.14 1.94
C GLU A 249 -4.90 -16.79 0.75
N THR A 250 -5.96 -16.02 1.00
CA THR A 250 -6.74 -15.34 -0.05
C THR A 250 -5.82 -14.31 -0.72
N ILE A 251 -5.19 -14.68 -1.81
CA ILE A 251 -4.32 -13.82 -2.59
C ILE A 251 -5.13 -13.17 -3.68
N GLU A 252 -4.90 -11.89 -3.87
CA GLU A 252 -5.36 -11.13 -5.00
C GLU A 252 -4.28 -11.18 -6.09
N ILE A 253 -4.70 -11.43 -7.34
CA ILE A 253 -3.82 -11.56 -8.49
C ILE A 253 -4.22 -10.50 -9.51
N ASP A 254 -3.37 -9.50 -9.68
CA ASP A 254 -3.54 -8.49 -10.73
C ASP A 254 -2.72 -8.89 -11.96
N ILE A 255 -3.38 -9.09 -13.09
CA ILE A 255 -2.76 -9.36 -14.39
C ILE A 255 -3.01 -8.17 -15.30
N SER A 256 -1.94 -7.48 -15.67
CA SER A 256 -1.99 -6.24 -16.45
C SER A 256 -1.34 -6.44 -17.82
N PHE A 257 -2.10 -6.16 -18.88
CA PHE A 257 -1.62 -6.20 -20.26
C PHE A 257 -1.10 -4.81 -20.66
N GLY A 258 0.15 -4.73 -21.11
CA GLY A 258 0.74 -3.52 -21.65
C GLY A 258 0.34 -3.28 -23.10
N GLU A 259 0.72 -2.11 -23.63
CA GLU A 259 0.49 -1.79 -25.03
C GLU A 259 1.24 -2.76 -25.95
N PRO A 260 0.59 -3.24 -27.03
CA PRO A 260 1.20 -4.15 -27.98
C PRO A 260 2.42 -3.54 -28.67
N LEU A 261 3.57 -4.21 -28.61
CA LEU A 261 4.79 -3.85 -29.32
C LEU A 261 4.75 -4.50 -30.71
N ASP A 262 4.51 -3.74 -31.76
CA ASP A 262 4.53 -4.21 -33.14
C ASP A 262 5.97 -4.44 -33.62
N ILE A 263 6.31 -5.69 -33.86
CA ILE A 263 7.68 -6.09 -34.22
C ILE A 263 8.04 -5.65 -35.65
N GLY A 264 7.07 -5.62 -36.55
CA GLY A 264 7.28 -5.08 -37.90
C GLY A 264 7.64 -3.60 -37.88
N ALA A 265 6.91 -2.80 -37.10
CA ALA A 265 7.20 -1.40 -36.89
C ALA A 265 8.56 -1.19 -36.19
N PHE A 266 8.90 -2.02 -35.20
CA PHE A 266 10.20 -2.01 -34.52
C PHE A 266 11.36 -2.27 -35.51
N LEU A 267 11.25 -3.30 -36.33
CA LEU A 267 12.29 -3.67 -37.32
C LEU A 267 12.44 -2.66 -38.48
N ASN A 268 11.42 -1.86 -38.74
CA ASN A 268 11.46 -0.78 -39.75
C ASN A 268 12.15 0.50 -39.22
N ARG A 269 12.54 0.58 -37.97
CA ARG A 269 13.33 1.71 -37.45
C ARG A 269 14.72 1.75 -38.09
N PRO A 270 15.28 2.91 -38.34
CA PRO A 270 16.58 3.08 -39.04
C PRO A 270 17.69 2.18 -38.44
N GLU A 271 17.78 2.08 -37.11
CA GLU A 271 18.78 1.30 -36.40
C GLU A 271 18.64 -0.22 -36.58
N HIS A 272 17.45 -0.70 -36.97
CA HIS A 272 17.15 -2.15 -37.14
C HIS A 272 16.99 -2.55 -38.60
N THR A 273 17.03 -1.61 -39.55
CA THR A 273 16.95 -1.88 -40.99
C THR A 273 17.95 -2.97 -41.47
N PRO A 274 19.18 -3.09 -40.93
CA PRO A 274 20.09 -4.16 -41.32
C PRO A 274 19.52 -5.55 -41.12
N VAL A 275 18.67 -5.79 -40.13
CA VAL A 275 18.00 -7.09 -39.91
C VAL A 275 17.12 -7.45 -41.11
N MET A 276 16.28 -6.50 -41.55
CA MET A 276 15.38 -6.71 -42.69
C MET A 276 16.10 -6.74 -44.04
N ALA A 277 17.34 -6.23 -44.12
CA ALA A 277 18.14 -6.26 -45.33
C ALA A 277 18.83 -7.62 -45.58
N CYS A 278 19.01 -8.46 -44.54
CA CYS A 278 19.69 -9.76 -44.64
C CYS A 278 18.90 -10.77 -45.49
N THR A 279 19.60 -11.61 -46.23
CA THR A 279 19.01 -12.81 -46.87
C THR A 279 18.83 -13.93 -45.83
N PHE A 280 18.05 -14.98 -46.13
CA PHE A 280 17.88 -16.11 -45.20
C PHE A 280 19.20 -16.79 -44.88
N ARG A 281 20.15 -16.88 -45.83
CA ARG A 281 21.49 -17.42 -45.63
C ARG A 281 22.30 -16.55 -44.70
N ALA A 282 22.38 -15.23 -44.96
CA ALA A 282 23.10 -14.28 -44.13
C ALA A 282 22.48 -14.19 -42.73
N ALA A 283 21.15 -14.24 -42.58
CA ALA A 283 20.49 -14.25 -41.31
C ALA A 283 20.89 -15.45 -40.44
N ALA A 284 20.97 -16.65 -41.03
CA ALA A 284 21.36 -17.87 -40.31
C ALA A 284 22.81 -17.78 -39.79
N GLU A 285 23.71 -17.14 -40.53
CA GLU A 285 25.08 -16.90 -40.12
C GLU A 285 25.19 -15.80 -39.02
N LEU A 286 24.45 -14.71 -39.19
CA LEU A 286 24.46 -13.56 -38.28
C LEU A 286 23.68 -13.75 -36.99
N GLU A 287 22.76 -14.72 -36.92
CA GLU A 287 22.05 -15.09 -35.68
C GLU A 287 23.04 -15.62 -34.62
N SER A 288 24.14 -16.26 -35.04
CA SER A 288 25.16 -16.79 -34.15
C SER A 288 26.21 -15.74 -33.72
N ASP A 289 26.23 -14.56 -34.35
CA ASP A 289 27.16 -13.49 -34.01
C ASP A 289 26.64 -12.67 -32.81
N PRO A 290 27.33 -12.69 -31.66
CA PRO A 290 26.91 -11.96 -30.46
C PRO A 290 26.77 -10.44 -30.67
N ASP A 291 27.51 -9.89 -31.60
CA ASP A 291 27.49 -8.46 -31.96
C ASP A 291 26.76 -8.17 -33.28
N GLY A 292 26.12 -9.20 -33.83
CA GLY A 292 25.36 -9.13 -35.05
C GLY A 292 24.10 -8.26 -34.96
N PRO A 293 23.51 -7.86 -36.09
CA PRO A 293 22.34 -6.99 -36.11
C PRO A 293 21.12 -7.63 -35.44
N PHE A 294 20.94 -8.95 -35.51
CA PHE A 294 19.86 -9.67 -34.84
C PHE A 294 19.99 -9.59 -33.33
N GLN A 295 21.18 -9.84 -32.77
CA GLN A 295 21.42 -9.80 -31.33
C GLN A 295 21.30 -8.39 -30.78
N ARG A 296 21.77 -7.37 -31.51
CA ARG A 296 21.58 -5.96 -31.12
C ARG A 296 20.10 -5.59 -31.07
N ALA A 297 19.33 -5.99 -32.08
CA ALA A 297 17.89 -5.76 -32.13
C ALA A 297 17.17 -6.50 -30.98
N ALA A 298 17.51 -7.78 -30.72
CA ALA A 298 16.95 -8.55 -29.63
C ALA A 298 17.21 -7.90 -28.26
N ARG A 299 18.44 -7.43 -27.99
CA ARG A 299 18.76 -6.70 -26.75
C ARG A 299 18.02 -5.37 -26.65
N ALA A 300 17.84 -4.64 -27.75
CA ALA A 300 17.06 -3.40 -27.76
C ALA A 300 15.60 -3.67 -27.44
N LEU A 301 14.98 -4.63 -28.11
CA LEU A 301 13.59 -5.02 -27.90
C LEU A 301 13.38 -5.59 -26.48
N ALA A 302 14.32 -6.39 -25.96
CA ALA A 302 14.28 -6.92 -24.59
C ALA A 302 14.22 -5.80 -23.53
N ARG A 303 14.92 -4.68 -23.76
CA ARG A 303 14.84 -3.51 -22.88
C ARG A 303 13.46 -2.86 -22.95
N GLU A 304 12.88 -2.69 -24.14
CA GLU A 304 11.53 -2.15 -24.31
C GLU A 304 10.48 -3.03 -23.66
N ILE A 305 10.57 -4.37 -23.84
CA ILE A 305 9.68 -5.35 -23.19
C ILE A 305 9.76 -5.24 -21.67
N ARG A 306 10.98 -5.26 -21.13
CA ARG A 306 11.21 -5.14 -19.69
C ARG A 306 10.62 -3.87 -19.11
N ASP A 307 10.86 -2.72 -19.76
CA ASP A 307 10.41 -1.42 -19.29
C ASP A 307 8.87 -1.31 -19.39
N ALA A 308 8.28 -1.94 -20.42
CA ALA A 308 6.83 -2.03 -20.58
C ALA A 308 6.17 -2.94 -19.50
N ILE A 309 6.74 -4.12 -19.21
CA ILE A 309 6.25 -4.98 -18.12
C ILE A 309 6.31 -4.23 -16.77
N ARG A 310 7.42 -3.54 -16.51
CA ARG A 310 7.60 -2.74 -15.29
C ARG A 310 6.59 -1.63 -15.14
N ALA A 311 6.16 -1.03 -16.23
CA ALA A 311 5.17 0.05 -16.22
C ALA A 311 3.77 -0.45 -15.85
N GLU A 312 3.50 -1.74 -15.99
CA GLU A 312 2.17 -2.35 -15.73
C GLU A 312 2.01 -2.91 -14.31
N VAL A 313 3.00 -2.77 -13.44
CA VAL A 313 2.93 -3.23 -12.04
C VAL A 313 1.78 -2.54 -11.29
N THR A 314 0.94 -3.32 -10.60
CA THR A 314 -0.03 -2.81 -9.64
C THR A 314 0.66 -2.51 -8.31
N VAL A 315 0.94 -1.23 -8.06
CA VAL A 315 1.67 -0.80 -6.85
C VAL A 315 0.81 -0.98 -5.61
N ASN A 316 1.32 -1.70 -4.62
CA ASN A 316 0.67 -1.99 -3.35
C ASN A 316 1.52 -1.55 -2.13
N LEU A 317 1.03 -1.81 -0.92
CA LEU A 317 1.73 -1.41 0.32
C LEU A 317 3.08 -2.12 0.49
N ASP A 318 3.18 -3.38 0.09
CA ASP A 318 4.40 -4.18 0.21
C ASP A 318 5.52 -3.58 -0.65
N HIS A 319 5.18 -3.17 -1.86
CA HIS A 319 6.09 -2.46 -2.76
C HIS A 319 6.62 -1.16 -2.13
N LEU A 320 5.75 -0.33 -1.59
CA LEU A 320 6.16 0.93 -0.98
C LEU A 320 7.00 0.70 0.29
N PHE A 321 6.61 -0.28 1.13
CA PHE A 321 7.32 -0.60 2.35
C PHE A 321 8.76 -1.06 2.05
N ALA A 322 8.92 -2.07 1.20
CA ALA A 322 10.24 -2.60 0.89
C ALA A 322 11.11 -1.60 0.11
N GLY A 323 10.51 -0.82 -0.83
CA GLY A 323 11.24 0.26 -1.52
C GLY A 323 11.76 1.32 -0.57
N LEU A 324 10.97 1.67 0.44
CA LEU A 324 11.43 2.60 1.46
C LEU A 324 12.55 2.02 2.34
N VAL A 325 12.51 0.71 2.68
CA VAL A 325 13.61 0.02 3.38
C VAL A 325 14.91 0.10 2.58
N LEU A 326 14.83 -0.20 1.27
CA LEU A 326 15.98 -0.25 0.39
C LEU A 326 16.64 1.10 0.12
N GLU A 327 15.84 2.18 0.16
CA GLU A 327 16.32 3.54 -0.09
C GLU A 327 16.71 4.30 1.19
N GLN A 328 16.52 3.70 2.39
CA GLN A 328 16.94 4.37 3.63
C GLN A 328 18.46 4.57 3.69
N PRO A 329 18.91 5.77 4.11
CA PRO A 329 20.33 6.02 4.37
C PRO A 329 20.90 5.06 5.43
N GLU A 330 22.11 4.57 5.19
CA GLU A 330 22.82 3.71 6.15
C GLU A 330 22.93 4.36 7.53
N GLY A 331 22.70 3.55 8.57
CA GLY A 331 22.87 4.00 9.95
C GLY A 331 21.80 4.94 10.49
N ARG A 332 20.89 5.42 9.68
CA ARG A 332 19.81 6.31 10.14
C ARG A 332 18.88 5.59 11.09
N LEU A 333 18.73 6.16 12.28
CA LEU A 333 17.72 5.74 13.25
C LEU A 333 16.42 6.49 12.97
N PHE A 334 15.31 5.77 12.88
CA PHE A 334 13.98 6.34 12.70
C PHE A 334 12.97 5.69 13.66
N LYS A 335 11.97 6.45 14.07
CA LYS A 335 10.82 5.91 14.80
C LYS A 335 9.82 5.29 13.82
N GLU A 336 9.04 4.33 14.29
CA GLU A 336 7.96 3.72 13.50
C GLU A 336 7.09 4.78 12.81
N ARG A 337 6.73 5.82 13.53
CA ARG A 337 5.94 6.92 13.04
C ARG A 337 6.58 7.67 11.87
N ASP A 338 7.87 8.02 11.99
CA ASP A 338 8.58 8.72 10.91
C ASP A 338 8.63 7.84 9.64
N TYR A 339 8.67 6.51 9.83
CA TYR A 339 8.57 5.56 8.73
C TYR A 339 7.19 5.55 8.09
N ARG A 340 6.11 5.56 8.90
CA ARG A 340 4.72 5.65 8.42
C ARG A 340 4.47 6.93 7.62
N GLU A 341 4.96 8.08 8.09
CA GLU A 341 4.85 9.37 7.39
C GLU A 341 5.56 9.33 6.02
N ARG A 342 6.75 8.71 5.96
CA ARG A 342 7.51 8.52 4.71
C ARG A 342 6.83 7.55 3.76
N LEU A 343 6.25 6.50 4.28
CA LEU A 343 5.50 5.53 3.49
C LEU A 343 4.29 6.19 2.82
N PHE A 344 3.58 7.07 3.54
CA PHE A 344 2.53 7.88 2.94
C PHE A 344 3.06 8.84 1.87
N LEU A 345 4.24 9.41 2.05
CA LEU A 345 4.87 10.23 1.00
C LEU A 345 5.21 9.41 -0.25
N CYS A 346 5.67 8.16 -0.09
CA CYS A 346 5.84 7.21 -1.21
C CYS A 346 4.51 6.98 -1.95
N TYR A 347 3.42 6.78 -1.21
CA TYR A 347 2.08 6.65 -1.79
C TYR A 347 1.68 7.89 -2.63
N LEU A 348 1.94 9.11 -2.12
CA LEU A 348 1.66 10.33 -2.89
C LEU A 348 2.48 10.44 -4.18
N GLN A 349 3.70 9.91 -4.18
CA GLN A 349 4.50 9.83 -5.41
C GLN A 349 3.93 8.75 -6.35
N ALA A 350 3.50 7.60 -5.80
CA ALA A 350 2.88 6.53 -6.57
C ALA A 350 1.61 6.99 -7.27
N GLN A 351 0.74 7.76 -6.60
CA GLN A 351 -0.45 8.36 -7.21
C GLN A 351 -0.17 9.21 -8.46
N LYS A 352 1.03 9.80 -8.53
CA LYS A 352 1.41 10.67 -9.66
C LYS A 352 2.10 9.93 -10.79
N LYS A 353 2.80 8.85 -10.49
CA LYS A 353 3.76 8.22 -11.40
C LYS A 353 3.40 6.78 -11.79
N ALA A 354 2.73 6.04 -10.92
CA ALA A 354 2.32 4.68 -11.20
C ALA A 354 1.10 4.67 -12.14
N ARG A 355 1.11 3.78 -13.12
CA ARG A 355 -0.06 3.58 -13.99
C ARG A 355 -1.22 2.98 -13.21
N ARG A 356 -0.91 2.11 -12.25
CA ARG A 356 -1.91 1.34 -11.51
C ARG A 356 -1.58 1.27 -10.02
N LEU A 357 -2.61 1.42 -9.20
CA LEU A 357 -2.51 1.30 -7.75
C LEU A 357 -3.51 0.26 -7.27
N HIS A 358 -3.10 -0.53 -6.29
CA HIS A 358 -4.00 -1.45 -5.62
C HIS A 358 -5.21 -0.69 -5.01
N PRO A 359 -6.45 -1.20 -5.14
CA PRO A 359 -7.66 -0.50 -4.67
C PRO A 359 -7.58 -0.04 -3.22
N ASP A 360 -7.10 -0.91 -2.33
CA ASP A 360 -7.03 -0.65 -0.89
C ASP A 360 -5.89 0.27 -0.47
N LEU A 361 -4.92 0.54 -1.35
CA LEU A 361 -3.70 1.26 -0.99
C LEU A 361 -4.00 2.65 -0.41
N LYS A 362 -5.04 3.34 -0.91
CA LYS A 362 -5.45 4.65 -0.40
C LYS A 362 -5.88 4.58 1.06
N ALA A 363 -6.76 3.64 1.40
CA ALA A 363 -7.26 3.46 2.76
C ALA A 363 -6.15 3.03 3.72
N GLN A 364 -5.33 2.05 3.30
CA GLN A 364 -4.18 1.57 4.06
C GLN A 364 -3.18 2.69 4.36
N CYS A 365 -2.85 3.52 3.37
CA CYS A 365 -1.89 4.62 3.57
C CYS A 365 -2.46 5.75 4.44
N LEU A 366 -3.76 6.07 4.36
CA LEU A 366 -4.38 7.02 5.28
C LEU A 366 -4.35 6.51 6.73
N ALA A 367 -4.61 5.22 6.97
CA ALA A 367 -4.51 4.61 8.28
C ALA A 367 -3.11 4.76 8.91
N LEU A 368 -2.04 4.79 8.10
CA LEU A 368 -0.69 5.06 8.58
C LEU A 368 -0.53 6.42 9.27
N LEU A 369 -1.20 7.46 8.76
CA LEU A 369 -1.14 8.82 9.33
C LEU A 369 -2.03 8.99 10.55
N HIS A 370 -3.03 8.13 10.69
CA HIS A 370 -4.00 8.18 11.76
C HIS A 370 -3.55 7.44 13.03
N ASP A 371 -2.33 6.92 13.08
CA ASP A 371 -1.82 6.02 14.12
C ASP A 371 -2.75 4.82 14.39
N GLU A 372 -3.51 4.39 13.37
CA GLU A 372 -4.36 3.21 13.45
C GLU A 372 -3.53 1.94 13.35
N GLU A 373 -4.04 0.87 13.98
CA GLU A 373 -3.46 -0.44 13.80
C GLU A 373 -3.75 -0.92 12.37
N LEU A 374 -2.70 -0.98 11.55
CA LEU A 374 -2.74 -1.55 10.22
C LEU A 374 -2.06 -2.92 10.26
N PRO A 375 -2.83 -4.03 10.26
CA PRO A 375 -2.27 -5.39 10.37
C PRO A 375 -1.20 -5.67 9.30
N ALA A 376 -1.43 -5.25 8.05
CA ALA A 376 -0.49 -5.40 6.95
C ALA A 376 0.87 -4.71 7.24
N PHE A 377 0.84 -3.48 7.77
CA PHE A 377 2.06 -2.75 8.13
C PHE A 377 2.80 -3.42 9.30
N ARG A 378 2.08 -3.87 10.34
CA ARG A 378 2.69 -4.56 11.48
C ARG A 378 3.36 -5.86 11.06
N GLU A 379 2.72 -6.61 10.18
CA GLU A 379 3.27 -7.85 9.64
C GLU A 379 4.55 -7.60 8.84
N LEU A 380 4.54 -6.60 7.95
CA LEU A 380 5.73 -6.20 7.20
C LEU A 380 6.88 -5.78 8.12
N LEU A 381 6.57 -5.00 9.16
CA LEU A 381 7.57 -4.57 10.14
C LEU A 381 8.12 -5.76 10.93
N ARG A 382 7.26 -6.70 11.35
CA ARG A 382 7.66 -7.93 12.03
C ARG A 382 8.61 -8.75 11.15
N ILE A 383 8.24 -9.00 9.89
CA ILE A 383 9.09 -9.73 8.92
C ILE A 383 10.43 -9.01 8.74
N ALA A 384 10.43 -7.68 8.60
CA ALA A 384 11.66 -6.92 8.41
C ALA A 384 12.61 -7.03 9.61
N VAL A 385 12.07 -7.10 10.84
CA VAL A 385 12.86 -7.28 12.07
C VAL A 385 13.34 -8.73 12.21
N GLU A 386 12.48 -9.73 12.03
CA GLU A 386 12.83 -11.16 12.14
C GLU A 386 13.90 -11.57 11.14
N LYS A 387 13.76 -11.13 9.90
CA LYS A 387 14.76 -11.38 8.84
C LYS A 387 15.99 -10.47 8.94
N ARG A 388 16.05 -9.59 9.97
CA ARG A 388 17.14 -8.65 10.24
C ARG A 388 17.42 -7.65 9.10
N TYR A 389 16.42 -7.32 8.31
CA TYR A 389 16.50 -6.17 7.38
C TYR A 389 16.43 -4.84 8.14
N MET A 390 15.72 -4.86 9.26
CA MET A 390 15.68 -3.79 10.23
C MET A 390 16.11 -4.30 11.61
N LEU A 391 16.87 -3.50 12.33
CA LEU A 391 17.27 -3.75 13.70
C LEU A 391 16.44 -2.87 14.62
N ALA A 392 15.67 -3.49 15.52
CA ALA A 392 14.89 -2.80 16.52
C ALA A 392 15.75 -2.40 17.73
N SER A 393 15.52 -1.22 18.29
CA SER A 393 16.14 -0.71 19.50
C SER A 393 15.09 0.03 20.34
N GLU A 394 15.44 0.40 21.59
CA GLU A 394 14.58 1.25 22.44
C GLU A 394 14.26 2.62 21.80
N TRP A 395 15.08 3.06 20.85
CA TRP A 395 14.98 4.38 20.21
C TRP A 395 14.25 4.35 18.86
N GLY A 396 13.99 3.17 18.32
CA GLY A 396 13.39 2.99 17.01
C GLY A 396 14.07 1.90 16.20
N TYR A 397 14.05 2.05 14.89
CA TYR A 397 14.52 1.08 13.92
C TYR A 397 15.69 1.63 13.12
N ARG A 398 16.62 0.76 12.74
CA ARG A 398 17.73 1.05 11.83
C ARG A 398 17.77 0.00 10.75
N VAL A 399 17.91 0.40 9.50
CA VAL A 399 18.11 -0.54 8.39
C VAL A 399 19.49 -1.17 8.46
N SER A 400 19.57 -2.47 8.22
CA SER A 400 20.83 -3.24 8.17
C SER A 400 21.36 -3.31 6.74
N PRO A 401 22.39 -2.52 6.37
CA PRO A 401 22.89 -2.48 5.00
C PRO A 401 23.57 -3.78 4.58
N GLU A 402 24.20 -4.50 5.52
CA GLU A 402 24.86 -5.78 5.24
C GLU A 402 23.93 -6.86 4.72
N ARG A 403 22.65 -6.83 5.19
CA ARG A 403 21.62 -7.79 4.74
C ARG A 403 20.97 -7.37 3.43
N LEU A 404 21.10 -6.09 3.04
CA LEU A 404 20.52 -5.56 1.80
C LEU A 404 21.50 -5.60 0.62
N ARG A 405 22.80 -5.74 0.87
CA ARG A 405 23.79 -5.87 -0.20
C ARG A 405 23.71 -7.26 -0.84
N PRO A 406 23.85 -7.39 -2.17
CA PRO A 406 24.07 -8.69 -2.81
C PRO A 406 25.32 -9.33 -2.21
N LEU A 407 25.20 -10.56 -1.73
CA LEU A 407 26.34 -11.31 -1.22
C LEU A 407 27.21 -11.76 -2.39
N PRO A 408 28.57 -11.71 -2.27
CA PRO A 408 29.45 -12.21 -3.33
C PRO A 408 29.25 -13.72 -3.56
N GLY A 409 29.04 -14.10 -4.80
CA GLY A 409 29.13 -15.42 -5.46
C GLY A 409 28.57 -16.66 -4.74
N SER A 410 29.12 -17.12 -3.65
CA SER A 410 28.84 -18.47 -3.11
C SER A 410 27.79 -18.54 -1.98
N LEU A 411 27.44 -17.43 -1.34
CA LEU A 411 26.41 -17.38 -0.27
C LEU A 411 25.05 -16.89 -0.78
N VAL A 412 24.97 -16.44 -2.03
CA VAL A 412 23.73 -15.96 -2.68
C VAL A 412 22.68 -17.06 -2.75
N ILE A 413 23.09 -18.32 -2.87
CA ILE A 413 22.22 -19.47 -3.05
C ILE A 413 21.38 -19.78 -1.79
N ALA A 414 21.88 -19.52 -0.59
CA ALA A 414 21.23 -19.92 0.66
C ALA A 414 20.32 -18.86 1.31
N ALA A 415 20.53 -17.56 1.02
CA ALA A 415 19.77 -16.46 1.61
C ALA A 415 18.83 -15.76 0.60
N GLY A 416 18.89 -16.21 -0.67
CA GLY A 416 18.48 -15.43 -1.82
C GLY A 416 17.00 -15.24 -2.06
N THR A 417 16.17 -16.03 -1.57
CA THR A 417 14.97 -16.47 -2.25
C THR A 417 13.71 -15.71 -1.88
N ALA A 418 13.46 -15.44 -0.62
CA ALA A 418 12.34 -14.62 -0.18
C ALA A 418 12.62 -13.12 -0.41
N ARG A 419 13.86 -12.74 -0.19
CA ARG A 419 14.39 -11.40 -0.45
C ARG A 419 14.37 -11.09 -1.94
N ASP A 420 14.83 -12.03 -2.77
CA ASP A 420 14.97 -11.81 -4.21
C ASP A 420 13.62 -11.73 -4.90
N THR A 421 12.57 -12.42 -4.43
CA THR A 421 11.25 -12.33 -5.03
C THR A 421 10.61 -10.97 -4.78
N VAL A 422 10.57 -10.50 -3.53
CA VAL A 422 10.07 -9.16 -3.19
C VAL A 422 10.98 -8.08 -3.80
N LEU A 423 12.29 -8.27 -3.85
CA LEU A 423 13.23 -7.34 -4.46
C LEU A 423 13.16 -7.33 -5.98
N ARG A 424 12.92 -8.45 -6.64
CA ARG A 424 12.76 -8.52 -8.11
C ARG A 424 11.45 -7.88 -8.54
N GLU A 425 10.36 -8.08 -7.82
CA GLU A 425 9.13 -7.35 -8.01
C GLU A 425 9.37 -5.85 -7.87
N PHE A 426 10.19 -5.47 -6.88
CA PHE A 426 10.60 -4.11 -6.62
C PHE A 426 11.54 -3.53 -7.66
N GLU A 427 12.55 -4.26 -8.09
CA GLU A 427 13.45 -3.85 -9.17
C GLU A 427 12.71 -3.77 -10.50
N ALA A 428 11.76 -4.68 -10.72
CA ALA A 428 10.88 -4.63 -11.87
C ALA A 428 10.09 -3.30 -11.94
N ALA A 429 9.68 -2.74 -10.83
CA ALA A 429 8.70 -1.67 -10.82
C ALA A 429 9.20 -0.27 -11.20
N HIS A 430 10.49 -0.01 -11.42
CA HIS A 430 11.03 1.36 -11.51
C HIS A 430 10.56 2.27 -10.35
N VAL A 431 9.78 1.69 -9.44
CA VAL A 431 9.06 2.31 -8.34
C VAL A 431 10.06 2.76 -7.28
N ARG A 432 11.12 1.96 -7.08
CA ARG A 432 12.09 2.13 -6.02
C ARG A 432 12.74 3.51 -6.01
N SER A 433 13.49 3.85 -7.07
CA SER A 433 14.26 5.10 -7.08
C SER A 433 13.39 6.33 -7.25
N THR A 434 12.30 6.23 -8.00
CA THR A 434 11.45 7.38 -8.31
C THR A 434 10.40 7.68 -7.25
N LEU A 435 9.89 6.66 -6.54
CA LEU A 435 8.82 6.82 -5.55
C LEU A 435 9.34 6.93 -4.12
N CYS A 436 10.34 6.12 -3.75
CA CYS A 436 10.77 5.98 -2.36
C CYS A 436 12.01 6.80 -2.01
N ARG A 437 12.91 7.06 -2.97
CA ARG A 437 14.19 7.75 -2.71
C ARG A 437 14.01 9.12 -2.07
N TYR A 438 13.13 9.96 -2.63
CA TYR A 438 12.88 11.28 -2.04
C TYR A 438 12.33 11.17 -0.61
N ALA A 439 11.38 10.26 -0.38
CA ALA A 439 10.81 10.05 0.95
C ALA A 439 11.84 9.52 1.96
N ALA A 440 12.76 8.65 1.52
CA ALA A 440 13.81 8.10 2.36
C ALA A 440 14.84 9.16 2.79
N TRP A 441 15.27 10.02 1.87
CA TRP A 441 16.37 10.96 2.08
C TRP A 441 15.93 12.32 2.62
N ALA A 442 14.67 12.73 2.42
CA ALA A 442 14.19 14.02 2.87
C ALA A 442 14.34 14.17 4.40
N PRO A 443 14.76 15.34 4.91
CA PRO A 443 14.73 15.64 6.34
C PRO A 443 13.32 15.55 6.92
N ASP A 444 13.17 15.15 8.20
CA ASP A 444 11.85 14.94 8.84
C ASP A 444 10.97 16.21 8.80
N PHE A 445 11.58 17.39 9.01
CA PHE A 445 10.82 18.64 8.96
C PHE A 445 10.27 18.93 7.55
N VAL A 446 10.99 18.54 6.50
CA VAL A 446 10.54 18.67 5.09
C VAL A 446 9.36 17.72 4.82
N VAL A 447 9.48 16.46 5.26
CA VAL A 447 8.41 15.47 5.14
C VAL A 447 7.15 15.99 5.85
N LYS A 448 7.27 16.41 7.11
CA LYS A 448 6.16 16.95 7.92
C LYS A 448 5.53 18.20 7.30
N ALA A 449 6.35 19.15 6.81
CA ALA A 449 5.85 20.35 6.14
C ALA A 449 5.08 20.01 4.84
N TYR A 450 5.60 19.06 4.06
CA TYR A 450 4.94 18.60 2.84
C TYR A 450 3.60 17.92 3.13
N LEU A 451 3.58 16.98 4.10
CA LEU A 451 2.36 16.27 4.52
C LEU A 451 1.30 17.23 5.05
N ARG A 452 1.68 18.17 5.91
CA ARG A 452 0.77 19.22 6.42
C ARG A 452 0.13 20.00 5.29
N ARG A 453 0.96 20.50 4.36
CA ARG A 453 0.47 21.27 3.21
C ARG A 453 -0.46 20.44 2.33
N TYR A 454 -0.15 19.17 2.13
CA TYR A 454 -0.98 18.25 1.36
C TYR A 454 -2.34 18.03 2.03
N LEU A 455 -2.35 17.66 3.32
CA LEU A 455 -3.59 17.37 4.06
C LEU A 455 -4.51 18.58 4.20
N VAL A 456 -3.97 19.74 4.54
CA VAL A 456 -4.75 20.98 4.63
C VAL A 456 -5.34 21.35 3.26
N ARG A 457 -4.57 21.22 2.18
CA ARG A 457 -5.08 21.47 0.83
C ARG A 457 -6.12 20.45 0.40
N GLN A 458 -6.01 19.21 0.83
CA GLN A 458 -6.99 18.18 0.55
C GLN A 458 -8.31 18.51 1.24
N ASP A 459 -8.31 18.88 2.52
CA ASP A 459 -9.51 19.28 3.26
C ASP A 459 -10.18 20.52 2.62
N LEU A 460 -9.39 21.50 2.17
CA LEU A 460 -9.92 22.67 1.47
C LEU A 460 -10.56 22.29 0.13
N ARG A 461 -9.91 21.43 -0.67
CA ARG A 461 -10.46 20.98 -1.95
C ARG A 461 -11.72 20.13 -1.79
N GLU A 462 -11.78 19.30 -0.75
CA GLU A 462 -13.01 18.55 -0.42
C GLU A 462 -14.14 19.54 -0.09
N PHE A 463 -13.86 20.55 0.72
CA PHE A 463 -14.85 21.60 1.01
C PHE A 463 -15.30 22.35 -0.26
N GLU A 464 -14.38 22.82 -1.09
CA GLU A 464 -14.66 23.54 -2.33
C GLU A 464 -15.52 22.70 -3.28
N LYS A 465 -15.20 21.41 -3.42
CA LYS A 465 -15.97 20.46 -4.21
C LYS A 465 -17.39 20.29 -3.68
N ASP A 466 -17.52 20.00 -2.37
CA ASP A 466 -18.82 19.81 -1.74
C ASP A 466 -19.65 21.09 -1.80
N TYR A 467 -19.03 22.25 -1.54
CA TYR A 467 -19.67 23.55 -1.62
C TYR A 467 -20.21 23.83 -3.02
N ALA A 468 -19.44 23.55 -4.07
CA ALA A 468 -19.88 23.72 -5.44
C ALA A 468 -20.99 22.73 -5.83
N CYS A 469 -20.92 21.48 -5.35
CA CYS A 469 -21.89 20.44 -5.65
C CYS A 469 -23.26 20.71 -5.02
N PHE A 470 -23.27 21.20 -3.78
CA PHE A 470 -24.50 21.43 -2.99
C PHE A 470 -24.89 22.91 -2.87
N TYR A 471 -24.31 23.79 -3.69
CA TYR A 471 -24.57 25.20 -3.61
C TYR A 471 -26.07 25.55 -3.80
N HIS A 472 -26.63 26.18 -2.80
CA HIS A 472 -27.98 26.71 -2.84
C HIS A 472 -28.05 28.13 -2.23
N PRO A 473 -28.51 29.15 -2.96
CA PRO A 473 -28.42 30.56 -2.52
C PRO A 473 -29.13 30.89 -1.19
N ARG A 474 -30.14 30.11 -0.81
CA ARG A 474 -30.90 30.34 0.43
C ARG A 474 -30.26 29.67 1.66
N ASP A 475 -29.54 28.57 1.48
CA ASP A 475 -29.04 27.73 2.57
C ASP A 475 -27.54 27.87 2.80
N CYS A 476 -26.76 28.04 1.73
CA CYS A 476 -25.32 28.16 1.82
C CYS A 476 -24.91 29.49 2.47
N LYS A 477 -23.99 29.39 3.42
CA LYS A 477 -23.32 30.54 4.01
C LYS A 477 -22.11 30.95 3.15
N PRO A 478 -21.51 32.13 3.34
CA PRO A 478 -20.24 32.46 2.67
C PRO A 478 -19.18 31.37 2.90
N PRO A 479 -18.33 31.07 1.91
CA PRO A 479 -17.37 29.98 2.00
C PRO A 479 -16.45 30.04 3.22
N GLU A 480 -16.12 31.23 3.70
CA GLU A 480 -15.27 31.48 4.86
C GLU A 480 -15.84 30.90 6.16
N VAL A 481 -17.15 30.73 6.22
CA VAL A 481 -17.86 30.14 7.38
C VAL A 481 -17.58 28.63 7.45
N GLY A 482 -17.61 27.96 6.28
CA GLY A 482 -17.50 26.51 6.17
C GLY A 482 -16.08 25.96 6.00
N GLN A 483 -15.11 26.81 5.65
CA GLN A 483 -13.73 26.36 5.41
C GLN A 483 -13.05 25.88 6.69
N PRO A 484 -12.36 24.71 6.66
CA PRO A 484 -11.44 24.33 7.72
C PRO A 484 -10.26 25.31 7.78
N PHE A 485 -9.65 25.47 8.96
CA PHE A 485 -8.56 26.42 9.12
C PHE A 485 -7.45 25.89 10.02
N LEU A 486 -6.21 26.30 9.73
CA LEU A 486 -5.03 26.05 10.55
C LEU A 486 -4.48 27.39 11.05
N LEU A 487 -4.42 27.56 12.37
CA LEU A 487 -3.84 28.73 13.02
C LEU A 487 -2.53 28.32 13.72
N CYS A 488 -1.41 28.93 13.33
CA CYS A 488 -0.12 28.68 13.94
C CYS A 488 0.38 29.93 14.68
N PRO A 489 0.82 29.80 15.93
CA PRO A 489 1.55 30.86 16.63
C PRO A 489 3.02 30.88 16.17
N TRP A 490 3.75 31.95 16.50
CA TRP A 490 5.19 32.04 16.25
C TRP A 490 5.99 30.90 16.95
N ARG A 491 5.64 30.60 18.23
CA ARG A 491 6.22 29.49 19.01
C ARG A 491 5.11 28.55 19.45
N ILE A 492 5.24 27.28 19.06
CA ILE A 492 4.24 26.24 19.35
C ILE A 492 4.54 25.61 20.70
N ARG A 493 3.63 25.76 21.68
CA ARG A 493 3.64 25.09 22.99
C ARG A 493 2.94 23.73 22.94
N GLY A 494 1.93 23.60 22.09
CA GLY A 494 1.13 22.41 21.88
C GLY A 494 0.17 22.61 20.71
N GLY A 495 -0.54 21.56 20.34
CA GLY A 495 -1.53 21.56 19.28
C GLY A 495 -2.94 21.26 19.80
N VAL A 496 -3.94 21.85 19.18
CA VAL A 496 -5.36 21.62 19.48
C VAL A 496 -6.09 21.24 18.20
N VAL A 497 -6.78 20.10 18.21
CA VAL A 497 -7.79 19.74 17.22
C VAL A 497 -9.14 20.19 17.77
N LEU A 498 -9.85 21.05 17.06
CA LEU A 498 -11.07 21.68 17.55
C LEU A 498 -12.24 21.44 16.60
N ALA A 499 -13.29 20.75 17.08
CA ALA A 499 -14.47 20.39 16.32
C ALA A 499 -15.69 21.21 16.72
N HIS A 500 -16.45 21.66 15.73
CA HIS A 500 -17.70 22.43 15.89
C HIS A 500 -18.94 21.54 16.13
N GLY A 501 -20.07 22.14 16.41
CA GLY A 501 -21.35 21.48 16.67
C GLY A 501 -22.08 20.98 15.42
N TYR A 502 -23.17 20.23 15.66
CA TYR A 502 -24.07 19.73 14.62
C TYR A 502 -24.78 20.89 13.93
N MET A 503 -24.96 20.83 12.63
CA MET A 503 -25.55 21.87 11.77
C MET A 503 -24.76 23.18 11.73
N ALA A 504 -23.60 23.26 12.41
CA ALA A 504 -22.75 24.43 12.44
C ALA A 504 -21.61 24.35 11.40
N ALA A 505 -20.55 25.10 11.60
CA ALA A 505 -19.42 25.19 10.71
C ALA A 505 -18.13 25.54 11.49
N PRO A 506 -16.93 25.40 10.92
CA PRO A 506 -15.68 25.74 11.60
C PRO A 506 -15.62 27.16 12.19
N MET A 507 -16.34 28.11 11.61
CA MET A 507 -16.44 29.48 12.13
C MET A 507 -16.97 29.52 13.58
N GLU A 508 -17.82 28.57 14.00
CA GLU A 508 -18.37 28.49 15.35
C GLU A 508 -17.29 28.42 16.44
N VAL A 509 -16.20 27.74 16.19
CA VAL A 509 -15.09 27.56 17.12
C VAL A 509 -13.92 28.52 16.86
N ARG A 510 -14.05 29.43 15.89
CA ARG A 510 -12.98 30.32 15.44
C ARG A 510 -12.49 31.26 16.52
N ALA A 511 -13.39 31.83 17.34
CA ALA A 511 -13.05 32.78 18.41
C ALA A 511 -12.17 32.10 19.48
N LEU A 512 -12.56 30.89 19.92
CA LEU A 512 -11.74 30.06 20.83
C LEU A 512 -10.38 29.73 20.20
N ALA A 513 -10.36 29.33 18.94
CA ALA A 513 -9.12 29.02 18.24
C ALA A 513 -8.15 30.21 18.18
N GLU A 514 -8.64 31.41 17.88
CA GLU A 514 -7.83 32.65 17.87
C GLU A 514 -7.30 33.01 19.28
N HIS A 515 -8.11 32.82 20.33
CA HIS A 515 -7.67 32.98 21.70
C HIS A 515 -6.49 32.04 22.02
N LEU A 516 -6.64 30.76 21.73
CA LEU A 516 -5.61 29.73 21.98
C LEU A 516 -4.34 29.97 21.15
N ARG A 517 -4.48 30.43 19.90
CA ARG A 517 -3.33 30.81 19.07
C ARG A 517 -2.49 31.91 19.72
N ARG A 518 -3.15 32.97 20.23
CA ARG A 518 -2.47 34.06 20.95
C ARG A 518 -1.71 33.58 22.20
N ARG A 519 -2.13 32.45 22.78
CA ARG A 519 -1.51 31.82 23.96
C ARG A 519 -0.43 30.80 23.57
N GLY A 520 -0.12 30.65 22.28
CA GLY A 520 0.98 29.82 21.80
C GLY A 520 0.57 28.39 21.40
N PHE A 521 -0.71 28.11 21.24
CA PHE A 521 -1.19 26.82 20.73
C PHE A 521 -1.45 26.88 19.23
N ALA A 522 -0.98 25.90 18.49
CA ALA A 522 -1.42 25.67 17.10
C ALA A 522 -2.81 25.06 17.14
N VAL A 523 -3.75 25.58 16.35
CA VAL A 523 -5.13 25.10 16.38
C VAL A 523 -5.58 24.75 14.96
N TYR A 524 -6.14 23.56 14.80
CA TYR A 524 -6.84 23.15 13.58
C TYR A 524 -8.33 23.07 13.83
N GLY A 525 -9.08 24.00 13.21
CA GLY A 525 -10.54 23.98 13.19
C GLY A 525 -11.02 23.03 12.10
N VAL A 526 -11.56 21.89 12.53
CA VAL A 526 -12.00 20.82 11.63
C VAL A 526 -13.31 21.21 10.95
N ARG A 527 -13.45 20.97 9.65
CA ARG A 527 -14.77 20.90 9.01
C ARG A 527 -15.28 19.47 9.11
N LEU A 528 -16.40 19.25 9.79
CA LEU A 528 -17.12 17.99 9.75
C LEU A 528 -17.78 17.84 8.38
N GLN A 529 -17.62 16.69 7.73
CA GLN A 529 -18.16 16.47 6.38
C GLN A 529 -19.68 16.70 6.35
N GLY A 530 -20.17 17.35 5.30
CA GLY A 530 -21.57 17.76 5.17
C GLY A 530 -21.94 19.06 5.89
N HIS A 531 -20.98 19.68 6.62
CA HIS A 531 -21.21 20.95 7.32
C HIS A 531 -20.57 22.12 6.58
N GLY A 532 -21.14 23.33 6.77
CA GLY A 532 -20.66 24.55 6.13
C GLY A 532 -20.96 24.63 4.62
N THR A 533 -21.79 23.77 4.10
CA THR A 533 -22.30 23.71 2.72
C THR A 533 -23.81 23.90 2.70
N ALA A 534 -24.60 22.83 2.55
CA ALA A 534 -26.05 22.84 2.57
C ALA A 534 -26.61 21.67 3.40
N PRO A 535 -27.89 21.78 3.88
CA PRO A 535 -28.53 20.68 4.61
C PRO A 535 -28.60 19.37 3.83
N GLU A 536 -28.67 19.41 2.50
CA GLU A 536 -28.71 18.26 1.60
C GLU A 536 -27.40 17.49 1.61
N ASP A 537 -26.25 18.15 1.75
CA ASP A 537 -24.96 17.52 1.95
C ASP A 537 -24.92 16.78 3.29
N LEU A 538 -25.34 17.46 4.36
CA LEU A 538 -25.43 16.88 5.70
C LEU A 538 -26.35 15.65 5.75
N ALA A 539 -27.45 15.67 4.99
CA ALA A 539 -28.40 14.57 4.92
C ALA A 539 -27.78 13.25 4.39
N GLN A 540 -26.72 13.34 3.62
CA GLN A 540 -26.01 12.18 3.01
C GLN A 540 -24.90 11.63 3.90
N GLN A 541 -24.54 12.34 4.98
CA GLN A 541 -23.39 11.96 5.80
C GLN A 541 -23.77 10.94 6.88
N GLN A 542 -22.73 10.13 7.24
CA GLN A 542 -22.75 9.27 8.41
C GLN A 542 -21.82 9.86 9.48
N TRP A 543 -22.06 9.55 10.74
CA TRP A 543 -21.24 10.10 11.83
C TRP A 543 -19.77 9.64 11.76
N GLU A 544 -19.50 8.52 11.13
CA GLU A 544 -18.15 8.00 10.85
C GLU A 544 -17.36 8.98 9.96
N ASN A 545 -18.03 9.67 9.02
CA ASN A 545 -17.40 10.68 8.17
C ASN A 545 -16.99 11.91 9.00
N TRP A 546 -17.80 12.28 10.00
CA TRP A 546 -17.44 13.34 10.94
C TRP A 546 -16.24 12.94 11.81
N TYR A 547 -16.25 11.71 12.30
CA TYR A 547 -15.13 11.15 13.05
C TYR A 547 -13.84 11.12 12.19
N ALA A 548 -13.91 10.68 10.94
CA ALA A 548 -12.78 10.69 10.01
C ALA A 548 -12.23 12.10 9.76
N SER A 549 -13.11 13.14 9.71
CA SER A 549 -12.69 14.54 9.61
C SER A 549 -11.83 14.97 10.82
N VAL A 550 -12.24 14.58 12.04
CA VAL A 550 -11.49 14.86 13.27
C VAL A 550 -10.15 14.12 13.28
N VAL A 551 -10.11 12.89 12.84
CA VAL A 551 -8.87 12.09 12.76
C VAL A 551 -7.89 12.67 11.73
N ARG A 552 -8.36 13.22 10.60
CA ARG A 552 -7.52 13.98 9.67
C ARG A 552 -6.96 15.26 10.33
N GLY A 553 -7.76 15.96 11.12
CA GLY A 553 -7.29 17.08 11.94
C GLY A 553 -6.14 16.69 12.87
N TYR A 554 -6.24 15.52 13.51
CA TYR A 554 -5.14 14.95 14.29
C TYR A 554 -3.89 14.73 13.44
N ALA A 555 -3.99 14.11 12.27
CA ALA A 555 -2.86 13.87 11.39
C ALA A 555 -2.16 15.19 10.97
N ILE A 556 -2.93 16.25 10.72
CA ILE A 556 -2.39 17.59 10.43
C ILE A 556 -1.62 18.14 11.63
N MET A 557 -2.22 18.13 12.82
CA MET A 557 -1.60 18.67 14.03
C MET A 557 -0.35 17.88 14.42
N ARG A 558 -0.33 16.59 14.16
CA ARG A 558 0.79 15.70 14.42
C ARG A 558 2.06 16.08 13.65
N THR A 559 1.92 16.71 12.49
CA THR A 559 3.06 17.25 11.73
C THR A 559 3.73 18.47 12.39
N LEU A 560 3.07 19.10 13.37
CA LEU A 560 3.55 20.30 14.07
C LEU A 560 4.11 19.98 15.46
N THR A 561 3.45 19.09 16.21
CA THR A 561 3.78 18.80 17.60
C THR A 561 3.31 17.41 18.00
N ASP A 562 3.99 16.83 19.01
CA ASP A 562 3.57 15.58 19.65
C ASP A 562 2.59 15.82 20.83
N ASN A 563 2.52 17.05 21.33
CA ASN A 563 1.62 17.43 22.41
C ASN A 563 0.32 17.95 21.81
N ILE A 564 -0.67 17.08 21.65
CA ILE A 564 -1.94 17.38 21.00
C ILE A 564 -3.08 17.16 21.99
N VAL A 565 -3.87 18.16 22.21
CA VAL A 565 -5.17 18.08 22.91
C VAL A 565 -6.28 18.11 21.88
N ILE A 566 -7.31 17.32 22.10
CA ILE A 566 -8.52 17.34 21.28
C ILE A 566 -9.67 17.94 22.06
N GLY A 567 -10.50 18.73 21.39
CA GLY A 567 -11.69 19.28 22.02
C GLY A 567 -12.75 19.67 21.02
N GLY A 568 -13.92 19.96 21.53
CA GLY A 568 -15.02 20.37 20.68
C GLY A 568 -16.22 20.88 21.44
N PHE A 569 -17.10 21.51 20.69
CA PHE A 569 -18.36 22.07 21.18
C PHE A 569 -19.53 21.20 20.72
N SER A 570 -20.50 20.93 21.59
CA SER A 570 -21.69 20.15 21.30
C SER A 570 -21.33 18.77 20.68
N THR A 571 -21.80 18.44 19.50
CA THR A 571 -21.43 17.21 18.77
C THR A 571 -19.91 17.07 18.57
N GLY A 572 -19.20 18.20 18.36
CA GLY A 572 -17.74 18.21 18.32
C GLY A 572 -17.11 17.73 19.63
N GLY A 573 -17.77 17.98 20.79
CA GLY A 573 -17.39 17.44 22.08
C GLY A 573 -17.52 15.92 22.15
N CYS A 574 -18.61 15.35 21.63
CA CYS A 574 -18.79 13.90 21.52
C CYS A 574 -17.69 13.27 20.64
N LEU A 575 -17.42 13.87 19.48
CA LEU A 575 -16.37 13.41 18.57
C LEU A 575 -14.98 13.47 19.24
N ALA A 576 -14.70 14.51 20.01
CA ALA A 576 -13.44 14.64 20.76
C ALA A 576 -13.29 13.55 21.83
N LEU A 577 -14.34 13.31 22.61
CA LEU A 577 -14.36 12.24 23.63
C LEU A 577 -14.20 10.87 22.99
N LEU A 578 -14.93 10.57 21.92
CA LEU A 578 -14.83 9.30 21.19
C LEU A 578 -13.42 9.10 20.57
N ALA A 579 -12.83 10.15 20.03
CA ALA A 579 -11.47 10.09 19.49
C ALA A 579 -10.44 9.84 20.59
N ALA A 580 -10.59 10.47 21.76
CA ALA A 580 -9.73 10.24 22.93
C ALA A 580 -9.82 8.79 23.43
N ALA A 581 -11.03 8.23 23.47
CA ALA A 581 -11.25 6.83 23.88
C ALA A 581 -10.62 5.83 22.92
N ARG A 582 -10.86 5.99 21.61
CA ARG A 582 -10.36 5.07 20.58
C ARG A 582 -8.86 5.17 20.33
N LYS A 583 -8.27 6.36 20.57
CA LYS A 583 -6.86 6.65 20.28
C LYS A 583 -6.10 6.98 21.59
N LYS A 584 -6.09 6.05 22.53
CA LYS A 584 -5.57 6.20 23.91
C LYS A 584 -4.16 6.81 24.03
N LYS A 585 -3.29 6.62 23.02
CA LYS A 585 -1.89 7.09 23.02
C LYS A 585 -1.65 8.32 22.14
N SER A 586 -2.67 8.83 21.48
CA SER A 586 -2.51 9.89 20.45
C SER A 586 -2.67 11.30 21.03
N PHE A 587 -3.44 11.44 22.08
CA PHE A 587 -3.75 12.74 22.68
C PHE A 587 -3.16 12.89 24.08
N SER A 588 -2.80 14.12 24.40
CA SER A 588 -2.30 14.50 25.72
C SER A 588 -3.40 14.91 26.68
N GLY A 589 -4.60 15.18 26.18
CA GLY A 589 -5.78 15.53 26.92
C GLY A 589 -6.98 15.72 26.02
N VAL A 590 -8.16 15.77 26.61
CA VAL A 590 -9.44 16.00 25.92
C VAL A 590 -10.28 17.02 26.66
N PHE A 591 -11.00 17.88 25.92
CA PHE A 591 -12.05 18.72 26.52
C PHE A 591 -13.34 18.69 25.70
N SER A 592 -14.46 18.77 26.41
CA SER A 592 -15.79 18.83 25.80
C SER A 592 -16.54 20.04 26.38
N ILE A 593 -17.26 20.77 25.52
CA ILE A 593 -18.09 21.92 25.87
C ILE A 593 -19.50 21.62 25.43
N CYS A 594 -20.47 21.56 26.37
CA CYS A 594 -21.88 21.24 26.15
C CYS A 594 -22.09 20.01 25.25
N ALA A 595 -21.30 18.94 25.47
CA ALA A 595 -21.42 17.72 24.69
C ALA A 595 -22.70 16.94 25.08
N PRO A 596 -23.54 16.52 24.10
CA PRO A 596 -24.80 15.83 24.40
C PRO A 596 -24.57 14.32 24.68
N LEU A 597 -25.02 13.84 25.82
CA LEU A 597 -25.46 12.43 25.99
C LEU A 597 -26.99 12.36 25.88
N TYR A 598 -27.66 13.43 26.27
CA TYR A 598 -29.10 13.56 26.21
C TYR A 598 -29.45 14.92 25.62
N VAL A 599 -30.56 14.95 24.85
CA VAL A 599 -31.12 16.18 24.29
C VAL A 599 -32.50 16.43 24.87
N ARG A 600 -32.82 17.69 25.11
CA ARG A 600 -34.13 18.11 25.71
C ARG A 600 -35.31 17.91 24.78
N ASN A 601 -35.09 17.96 23.45
CA ASN A 601 -36.19 17.86 22.48
C ASN A 601 -36.67 16.41 22.32
N TYR A 602 -37.82 16.09 22.91
CA TYR A 602 -38.47 14.77 22.81
C TYR A 602 -38.85 14.37 21.38
N SER A 603 -39.02 15.34 20.46
CA SER A 603 -39.30 15.06 19.04
C SER A 603 -38.23 14.19 18.36
N ILE A 604 -37.00 14.24 18.84
CA ILE A 604 -35.89 13.40 18.34
C ILE A 604 -36.20 11.92 18.47
N ARG A 605 -36.93 11.49 19.49
CA ARG A 605 -37.33 10.09 19.68
C ARG A 605 -38.29 9.59 18.60
N LEU A 606 -39.01 10.48 17.93
CA LEU A 606 -39.92 10.14 16.83
C LEU A 606 -39.21 10.05 15.45
N VAL A 607 -38.00 10.55 15.34
CA VAL A 607 -37.23 10.58 14.08
C VAL A 607 -37.13 9.22 13.39
N PRO A 608 -36.82 8.10 14.08
CA PRO A 608 -36.76 6.78 13.42
C PRO A 608 -38.12 6.39 12.80
N SER A 609 -39.23 6.68 13.49
CA SER A 609 -40.57 6.39 12.97
C SER A 609 -40.92 7.25 11.76
N ILE A 610 -40.54 8.53 11.78
CA ILE A 610 -40.75 9.45 10.64
C ILE A 610 -39.91 9.00 9.43
N ILE A 611 -38.65 8.60 9.62
CA ILE A 611 -37.79 8.09 8.55
C ILE A 611 -38.40 6.82 7.93
N SER A 612 -38.91 5.90 8.78
CA SER A 612 -39.54 4.67 8.31
C SER A 612 -40.82 4.98 7.50
N MET A 613 -41.62 5.93 7.97
CA MET A 613 -42.81 6.41 7.27
C MET A 613 -42.44 7.08 5.93
N ASN A 614 -41.41 7.92 5.90
CA ASN A 614 -40.92 8.55 4.68
C ASN A 614 -40.46 7.50 3.65
N ALA A 615 -39.75 6.44 4.08
CA ALA A 615 -39.34 5.34 3.22
C ALA A 615 -40.54 4.60 2.62
N LEU A 616 -41.60 4.41 3.43
CA LEU A 616 -42.84 3.78 2.98
C LEU A 616 -43.59 4.69 1.96
N LEU A 617 -43.72 5.97 2.26
CA LEU A 617 -44.32 6.95 1.34
C LEU A 617 -43.59 7.03 0.00
N LYS A 618 -42.29 7.08 0.03
CA LYS A 618 -41.44 7.04 -1.20
C LYS A 618 -41.65 5.77 -2.01
N ARG A 619 -41.76 4.60 -1.34
CA ARG A 619 -42.00 3.31 -2.00
C ARG A 619 -43.37 3.24 -2.68
N PHE A 620 -44.38 3.93 -2.15
CA PHE A 620 -45.71 4.00 -2.74
C PHE A 620 -45.91 5.21 -3.68
N GLY A 621 -44.83 5.88 -4.11
CA GLY A 621 -44.90 7.00 -5.04
C GLY A 621 -45.45 8.31 -4.43
N GLN A 622 -45.67 8.35 -3.12
CA GLN A 622 -46.21 9.50 -2.39
C GLN A 622 -45.09 10.35 -1.75
N SER A 623 -43.97 10.54 -2.46
CA SER A 623 -42.82 11.27 -1.97
C SER A 623 -43.08 12.72 -1.55
N HIS A 624 -44.14 13.35 -2.08
CA HIS A 624 -44.52 14.70 -1.73
C HIS A 624 -45.04 14.86 -0.29
N TYR A 625 -45.44 13.79 0.38
CA TYR A 625 -45.80 13.80 1.80
C TYR A 625 -44.59 13.46 2.71
N ALA A 626 -43.48 13.06 2.17
CA ALA A 626 -42.27 12.74 2.95
C ALA A 626 -41.63 14.03 3.47
N ARG A 627 -41.37 14.09 4.77
CA ARG A 627 -40.65 15.20 5.41
C ARG A 627 -39.23 14.79 5.70
N ASP A 628 -38.28 15.15 4.83
CA ASP A 628 -36.88 14.84 5.02
C ASP A 628 -36.15 15.88 5.89
N PHE A 629 -36.71 17.07 6.03
CA PHE A 629 -36.17 18.20 6.81
C PHE A 629 -37.19 18.76 7.76
N VAL A 630 -36.72 19.35 8.86
CA VAL A 630 -37.51 20.12 9.82
C VAL A 630 -36.91 21.51 9.94
N GLU A 631 -37.75 22.54 9.96
CA GLU A 631 -37.31 23.91 10.19
C GLU A 631 -36.61 24.04 11.55
N ASN A 632 -35.53 24.78 11.58
CA ASN A 632 -34.71 25.04 12.75
C ASN A 632 -34.47 26.55 12.90
N ASP A 633 -34.59 27.06 14.10
CA ASP A 633 -34.28 28.45 14.45
C ASP A 633 -33.04 28.49 15.36
N PRO A 634 -31.82 28.49 14.78
CA PRO A 634 -30.59 28.41 15.55
C PRO A 634 -30.21 29.74 16.19
N GLU A 635 -29.50 29.70 17.32
CA GLU A 635 -28.93 30.88 18.00
C GLU A 635 -28.00 31.69 17.08
N ASN A 636 -27.25 31.02 16.19
CA ASN A 636 -26.30 31.65 15.27
C ASN A 636 -26.70 31.43 13.80
N LYS A 637 -27.72 32.16 13.32
CA LYS A 637 -28.28 32.02 11.95
C LYS A 637 -27.24 32.23 10.84
N HIS A 638 -26.18 32.97 11.09
CA HIS A 638 -25.10 33.22 10.11
C HIS A 638 -24.09 32.08 10.00
N ILE A 639 -24.11 31.10 10.91
CA ILE A 639 -23.22 29.93 10.89
C ILE A 639 -24.02 28.65 10.66
N ASN A 640 -25.15 28.49 11.39
CA ASN A 640 -25.92 27.25 11.43
C ASN A 640 -26.93 27.15 10.28
N TYR A 641 -27.27 25.92 9.92
CA TYR A 641 -28.35 25.63 8.99
C TYR A 641 -29.72 25.96 9.62
N THR A 642 -30.65 26.44 8.81
CA THR A 642 -32.04 26.72 9.19
C THR A 642 -32.99 25.55 8.93
N ARG A 643 -32.53 24.52 8.21
CA ARG A 643 -33.24 23.25 7.97
C ARG A 643 -32.43 22.08 8.49
N ASN A 644 -33.04 21.23 9.32
CA ASN A 644 -32.42 20.11 9.97
C ASN A 644 -32.79 18.80 9.24
N PRO A 645 -31.82 18.05 8.62
CA PRO A 645 -32.12 16.78 8.00
C PRO A 645 -32.41 15.70 9.04
N LEU A 646 -33.51 14.97 8.91
CA LEU A 646 -33.88 13.90 9.83
C LEU A 646 -32.86 12.74 9.84
N THR A 647 -32.24 12.47 8.69
CA THR A 647 -31.14 11.49 8.61
C THR A 647 -29.95 11.92 9.46
N GLY A 648 -29.61 13.22 9.46
CA GLY A 648 -28.55 13.80 10.28
C GLY A 648 -28.84 13.69 11.79
N VAL A 649 -30.11 13.89 12.21
CA VAL A 649 -30.51 13.70 13.61
C VAL A 649 -30.30 12.23 14.05
N ARG A 650 -30.58 11.27 13.18
CA ARG A 650 -30.28 9.85 13.47
C ARG A 650 -28.79 9.62 13.67
N GLN A 651 -27.94 10.27 12.85
CA GLN A 651 -26.48 10.16 13.00
C GLN A 651 -26.00 10.85 14.29
N LEU A 652 -26.61 11.98 14.67
CA LEU A 652 -26.34 12.62 15.96
C LEU A 652 -26.65 11.67 17.13
N THR A 653 -27.79 11.00 17.09
CA THR A 653 -28.16 10.01 18.12
C THR A 653 -27.15 8.87 18.15
N ALA A 654 -26.71 8.37 16.99
CA ALA A 654 -25.73 7.29 16.91
C ALA A 654 -24.37 7.68 17.54
N ILE A 655 -23.86 8.90 17.27
CA ILE A 655 -22.60 9.35 17.87
C ILE A 655 -22.72 9.57 19.39
N MET A 656 -23.85 10.06 19.88
CA MET A 656 -24.12 10.17 21.33
C MET A 656 -24.03 8.81 22.02
N HIS A 657 -24.68 7.78 21.48
CA HIS A 657 -24.61 6.41 21.99
C HIS A 657 -23.17 5.84 21.93
N ALA A 658 -22.48 6.02 20.80
CA ALA A 658 -21.10 5.58 20.64
C ALA A 658 -20.15 6.24 21.65
N THR A 659 -20.38 7.54 21.93
CA THR A 659 -19.61 8.31 22.92
C THR A 659 -19.88 7.79 24.33
N ALA A 660 -21.16 7.64 24.70
CA ALA A 660 -21.53 7.14 26.03
C ALA A 660 -20.90 5.79 26.34
N GLY A 661 -20.90 4.86 25.38
CA GLY A 661 -20.27 3.53 25.54
C GLY A 661 -18.75 3.53 25.63
N ALA A 662 -18.08 4.64 25.26
CA ALA A 662 -16.62 4.72 25.20
C ALA A 662 -15.98 5.57 26.31
N LEU A 663 -16.77 6.23 27.16
CA LEU A 663 -16.26 7.18 28.17
C LEU A 663 -15.28 6.54 29.15
N SER A 664 -15.53 5.30 29.57
CA SER A 664 -14.66 4.57 30.51
C SER A 664 -13.27 4.26 29.94
N ASP A 665 -13.13 4.29 28.61
CA ASP A 665 -11.86 4.05 27.92
C ASP A 665 -10.95 5.30 27.88
N ILE A 666 -11.43 6.46 28.31
CA ILE A 666 -10.66 7.72 28.34
C ILE A 666 -9.80 7.75 29.59
N GLU A 667 -8.50 7.51 29.43
CA GLU A 667 -7.51 7.47 30.52
C GLU A 667 -6.65 8.74 30.61
N ILE A 668 -6.75 9.64 29.61
CA ILE A 668 -5.99 10.90 29.54
C ILE A 668 -6.70 12.03 30.32
N PRO A 669 -5.98 13.11 30.70
CA PRO A 669 -6.58 14.27 31.35
C PRO A 669 -7.80 14.79 30.59
N ALA A 670 -8.89 15.08 31.29
CA ALA A 670 -10.15 15.46 30.70
C ALA A 670 -10.78 16.69 31.39
N LEU A 671 -11.35 17.61 30.56
CA LEU A 671 -12.12 18.74 31.02
C LEU A 671 -13.54 18.67 30.41
N VAL A 672 -14.55 18.75 31.26
CA VAL A 672 -15.96 18.79 30.86
C VAL A 672 -16.54 20.15 31.26
N ILE A 673 -17.06 20.90 30.32
CA ILE A 673 -17.72 22.20 30.52
C ILE A 673 -19.19 22.08 30.12
N GLN A 674 -20.08 22.57 30.98
CA GLN A 674 -21.52 22.52 30.75
C GLN A 674 -22.21 23.84 31.13
N ALA A 675 -23.24 24.23 30.39
CA ALA A 675 -24.15 25.31 30.75
C ALA A 675 -25.28 24.80 31.65
N SER A 676 -25.61 25.53 32.74
CA SER A 676 -26.57 25.06 33.74
C SER A 676 -28.02 25.01 33.22
N GLN A 677 -28.37 25.91 32.29
CA GLN A 677 -29.72 26.04 31.73
C GLN A 677 -29.71 25.89 30.21
N ASP A 678 -28.86 25.02 29.69
CA ASP A 678 -28.77 24.74 28.25
C ASP A 678 -30.15 24.31 27.70
N PRO A 679 -30.71 25.03 26.72
CA PRO A 679 -32.05 24.71 26.16
C PRO A 679 -32.00 23.54 25.17
N THR A 680 -30.84 23.19 24.63
CA THR A 680 -30.64 22.18 23.57
C THR A 680 -30.18 20.86 24.12
N VAL A 681 -29.08 20.87 24.89
CA VAL A 681 -28.51 19.70 25.52
C VAL A 681 -29.00 19.63 26.97
N ASP A 682 -29.45 18.43 27.39
CA ASP A 682 -29.82 18.23 28.78
C ASP A 682 -28.59 18.45 29.67
N PRO A 683 -28.66 19.38 30.65
CA PRO A 683 -27.53 19.68 31.53
C PRO A 683 -26.99 18.48 32.32
N SER A 684 -27.80 17.43 32.52
CA SER A 684 -27.33 16.16 33.12
C SER A 684 -26.23 15.46 32.31
N SER A 685 -26.14 15.77 31.02
CA SER A 685 -25.06 15.20 30.14
C SER A 685 -23.66 15.50 30.68
N GLY A 686 -23.42 16.69 31.19
CA GLY A 686 -22.11 17.10 31.73
C GLY A 686 -21.67 16.25 32.93
N PRO A 687 -22.45 16.19 34.05
CA PRO A 687 -22.16 15.34 35.18
C PRO A 687 -22.04 13.86 34.80
N ASP A 688 -22.88 13.35 33.90
CA ASP A 688 -22.84 11.96 33.47
C ASP A 688 -21.57 11.64 32.67
N ILE A 689 -21.16 12.51 31.75
CA ILE A 689 -19.84 12.40 31.09
C ILE A 689 -18.75 12.35 32.14
N PHE A 690 -18.72 13.32 33.03
CA PHE A 690 -17.69 13.44 34.08
C PHE A 690 -17.66 12.17 34.98
N ALA A 691 -18.81 11.65 35.39
CA ALA A 691 -18.89 10.45 36.23
C ALA A 691 -18.27 9.22 35.55
N HIS A 692 -18.57 9.00 34.25
CA HIS A 692 -18.19 7.80 33.51
C HIS A 692 -16.79 7.84 32.89
N LEU A 693 -16.08 9.00 32.90
CA LEU A 693 -14.69 9.07 32.43
C LEU A 693 -13.78 8.14 33.23
N GLY A 694 -13.00 7.30 32.56
CA GLY A 694 -12.05 6.34 33.14
C GLY A 694 -10.83 6.99 33.80
N THR A 695 -10.49 8.21 33.45
CA THR A 695 -9.37 8.94 34.03
C THR A 695 -9.65 9.47 35.42
N ARG A 696 -8.62 9.50 36.30
CA ARG A 696 -8.66 10.23 37.59
C ARG A 696 -8.33 11.72 37.43
N GLN A 697 -7.66 12.11 36.35
CA GLN A 697 -7.29 13.49 36.05
C GLN A 697 -8.42 14.18 35.27
N LYS A 698 -9.55 14.37 35.93
CA LYS A 698 -10.74 14.99 35.33
C LYS A 698 -11.21 16.22 36.07
N GLN A 699 -11.70 17.20 35.32
CA GLN A 699 -12.22 18.45 35.83
C GLN A 699 -13.62 18.68 35.24
N TYR A 700 -14.56 19.12 36.07
CA TYR A 700 -15.89 19.55 35.66
C TYR A 700 -16.07 21.04 35.97
N SER A 701 -16.65 21.78 35.02
CA SER A 701 -16.95 23.20 35.16
C SER A 701 -18.35 23.49 34.67
N LEU A 702 -19.21 23.97 35.59
CA LEU A 702 -20.58 24.39 35.32
C LEU A 702 -20.62 25.92 35.25
N PHE A 703 -21.18 26.45 34.16
CA PHE A 703 -21.36 27.87 33.97
C PHE A 703 -22.87 28.22 34.00
N GLU A 704 -23.23 29.23 34.77
CA GLU A 704 -24.61 29.72 34.83
C GLU A 704 -24.93 30.48 33.53
N ARG A 705 -25.44 29.75 32.55
CA ARG A 705 -25.86 30.27 31.23
C ARG A 705 -27.14 29.58 30.80
N ASP A 706 -28.02 30.36 30.15
CA ASP A 706 -29.34 29.99 29.66
C ASP A 706 -29.39 29.74 28.14
N ARG A 707 -28.21 29.57 27.54
CA ARG A 707 -28.04 29.32 26.12
C ARG A 707 -27.09 28.17 25.87
N HIS A 708 -27.22 27.52 24.67
CA HIS A 708 -26.36 26.44 24.24
C HIS A 708 -24.98 26.95 23.76
N GLY A 709 -24.97 27.99 22.93
CA GLY A 709 -23.82 28.56 22.25
C GLY A 709 -22.88 29.37 23.16
N ILE A 710 -22.46 28.84 24.33
CA ILE A 710 -21.64 29.54 25.33
C ILE A 710 -20.24 29.93 24.88
N ILE A 711 -19.77 29.38 23.75
CA ILE A 711 -18.46 29.72 23.15
C ILE A 711 -18.51 30.96 22.26
N ASN A 712 -19.66 31.55 22.07
CA ASN A 712 -19.87 32.73 21.22
C ASN A 712 -20.55 33.83 22.02
N GLY A 713 -20.19 35.08 21.75
CA GLY A 713 -20.80 36.26 22.38
C GLY A 713 -20.35 36.54 23.81
N GLU A 714 -21.22 37.19 24.59
CA GLU A 714 -20.93 37.65 25.95
C GLU A 714 -20.64 36.44 26.89
N GLY A 715 -19.62 36.56 27.77
CA GLY A 715 -19.21 35.52 28.72
C GLY A 715 -18.36 34.41 28.11
N SER A 716 -18.13 34.36 26.80
CA SER A 716 -17.24 33.36 26.19
C SER A 716 -15.78 33.46 26.61
N PRO A 717 -15.20 34.64 27.00
CA PRO A 717 -13.84 34.73 27.49
C PRO A 717 -13.57 33.88 28.75
N GLU A 718 -14.56 33.71 29.62
CA GLU A 718 -14.45 32.86 30.83
C GLU A 718 -14.26 31.39 30.44
N ILE A 719 -15.02 30.93 29.46
CA ILE A 719 -14.91 29.56 28.90
C ILE A 719 -13.52 29.36 28.25
N PHE A 720 -13.06 30.37 27.50
CA PHE A 720 -11.74 30.34 26.85
C PHE A 720 -10.61 30.27 27.87
N ALA A 721 -10.71 31.02 28.95
CA ALA A 721 -9.73 31.01 30.06
C ALA A 721 -9.67 29.62 30.75
N GLN A 722 -10.83 28.98 30.92
CA GLN A 722 -10.91 27.62 31.48
C GLN A 722 -10.22 26.58 30.61
N VAL A 723 -10.48 26.62 29.30
CA VAL A 723 -9.80 25.75 28.32
C VAL A 723 -8.31 26.04 28.29
N GLU A 724 -7.89 27.31 28.26
CA GLU A 724 -6.49 27.71 28.30
C GLU A 724 -5.76 27.13 29.51
N GLN A 725 -6.34 27.30 30.73
CA GLN A 725 -5.73 26.76 31.96
C GLN A 725 -5.54 25.24 31.90
N PHE A 726 -6.54 24.51 31.37
CA PHE A 726 -6.44 23.09 31.19
C PHE A 726 -5.28 22.72 30.22
N LEU A 727 -5.17 23.39 29.08
CA LEU A 727 -4.11 23.17 28.10
C LEU A 727 -2.72 23.46 28.68
N LEU A 728 -2.56 24.54 29.47
CA LEU A 728 -1.31 24.90 30.09
C LEU A 728 -0.87 23.87 31.13
N ARG A 729 -1.78 23.32 31.94
CA ARG A 729 -1.50 22.25 32.90
C ARG A 729 -1.01 20.99 32.18
N THR A 730 -1.77 20.53 31.14
CA THR A 730 -1.43 19.36 30.33
C THR A 730 -0.05 19.50 29.66
N ALA A 731 0.28 20.69 29.17
CA ALA A 731 1.59 20.96 28.54
C ALA A 731 2.75 20.94 29.58
N ARG A 732 2.53 21.42 30.78
CA ARG A 732 3.56 21.42 31.89
C ARG A 732 3.84 19.99 32.37
N GLU A 733 2.81 19.18 32.58
CA GLU A 733 2.96 17.79 33.01
C GLU A 733 3.76 16.95 32.00
N LEU A 734 3.58 17.18 30.73
CA LEU A 734 4.34 16.49 29.67
C LEU A 734 5.80 16.97 29.63
N SER A 735 6.07 18.26 29.88
CA SER A 735 7.41 18.77 29.92
C SER A 735 8.17 18.17 31.11
N SER A 736 7.56 18.14 32.29
CA SER A 736 8.19 17.56 33.51
C SER A 736 8.44 16.05 33.33
N ARG A 737 7.52 15.28 32.72
CA ARG A 737 7.73 13.85 32.37
C ARG A 737 8.90 13.65 31.40
N LYS A 738 9.05 14.51 30.40
CA LYS A 738 10.18 14.43 29.46
C LYS A 738 11.51 14.70 30.16
N TYR A 739 11.60 15.72 31.03
CA TYR A 739 12.81 16.02 31.81
C TYR A 739 13.15 14.89 32.78
N TRP A 740 12.16 14.31 33.48
CA TRP A 740 12.36 13.19 34.39
C TRP A 740 12.87 11.94 33.66
N LEU A 741 12.27 11.60 32.51
CA LEU A 741 12.71 10.47 31.67
C LEU A 741 14.12 10.71 31.11
N PHE A 742 14.45 11.94 30.72
CA PHE A 742 15.78 12.29 30.23
C PHE A 742 16.83 12.20 31.37
N GLY A 743 16.54 12.72 32.55
CA GLY A 743 17.41 12.63 33.71
C GLY A 743 17.66 11.18 34.17
N ARG A 744 16.61 10.35 34.23
CA ARG A 744 16.73 8.92 34.56
C ARG A 744 17.55 8.15 33.55
N ARG A 745 17.44 8.51 32.26
CA ARG A 745 18.21 7.91 31.13
C ARG A 745 19.68 8.34 31.19
N LEU A 746 19.96 9.61 31.45
CA LEU A 746 21.33 10.10 31.65
C LEU A 746 22.01 9.37 32.82
N GLY A 747 21.31 9.19 33.94
CA GLY A 747 21.80 8.43 35.09
C GLY A 747 22.09 6.96 34.76
N GLN A 748 21.23 6.28 33.98
CA GLN A 748 21.47 4.91 33.55
C GLN A 748 22.62 4.78 32.55
N THR A 749 22.81 5.74 31.67
CA THR A 749 23.93 5.77 30.72
C THR A 749 25.26 6.03 31.43
N LEU A 750 25.27 6.95 32.37
CA LEU A 750 26.44 7.24 33.19
C LEU A 750 26.81 6.05 34.10
N SER A 751 25.84 5.39 34.73
CA SER A 751 26.10 4.18 35.53
C SER A 751 26.65 3.01 34.68
N ARG A 752 26.19 2.83 33.45
CA ARG A 752 26.74 1.81 32.52
C ARG A 752 28.17 2.15 32.06
N LEU A 753 28.47 3.42 31.83
CA LEU A 753 29.83 3.86 31.50
C LEU A 753 30.80 3.68 32.69
N PHE A 754 30.34 3.90 33.94
CA PHE A 754 31.12 3.63 35.13
C PHE A 754 31.35 2.15 35.39
N VAL A 755 30.35 1.29 35.16
CA VAL A 755 30.46 -0.18 35.31
C VAL A 755 31.37 -0.78 34.23
N HIS A 756 31.44 -0.21 33.05
CA HIS A 756 32.37 -0.69 32.00
C HIS A 756 33.83 -0.28 32.28
N ARG A 757 34.07 0.85 32.96
CA ARG A 757 35.43 1.26 33.36
C ARG A 757 35.99 0.40 34.48
N HIS A 758 35.15 -0.18 35.35
CA HIS A 758 35.60 -1.10 36.41
C HIS A 758 35.87 -2.53 35.94
N ARG A 759 35.41 -2.94 34.76
CA ARG A 759 35.68 -4.28 34.21
C ARG A 759 36.93 -4.37 33.33
N THR A 760 37.52 -3.24 32.93
CA THR A 760 38.75 -3.21 32.11
C THR A 760 39.99 -2.79 32.91
N GLY A 761 39.91 -2.67 34.24
CA GLY A 761 40.98 -2.22 35.10
C GLY A 761 41.34 -3.20 36.20
N GLN A 762 41.44 -4.50 35.91
CA GLN A 762 42.20 -5.43 36.77
C GLN A 762 43.49 -5.84 36.09
N GLY A 763 44.57 -5.10 36.47
CA GLY A 763 45.95 -5.45 36.06
C GLY A 763 46.90 -4.28 36.33
N SER A 764 47.23 -4.01 37.62
CA SER A 764 48.52 -3.65 38.17
C SER A 764 48.40 -2.78 39.42
N GLU A 765 49.10 -3.23 40.40
CA GLU A 765 49.35 -2.81 41.78
C GLU A 765 49.45 -1.31 42.07
N GLY A 766 49.03 -0.95 43.29
CA GLY A 766 49.78 0.01 44.14
C GLY A 766 49.04 1.30 44.54
N GLY A 767 48.65 1.39 45.81
CA GLY A 767 48.77 2.63 46.56
C GLY A 767 47.56 3.52 46.82
N SER A 768 46.96 3.35 48.00
CA SER A 768 46.53 4.38 48.97
C SER A 768 46.01 5.73 48.46
N ALA A 769 44.73 6.01 48.70
CA ALA A 769 44.20 7.09 49.53
C ALA A 769 42.67 7.22 49.31
N ALA A 770 41.98 7.06 50.42
CA ALA A 770 40.55 7.41 50.50
C ALA A 770 40.47 8.92 50.73
N GLU A 771 39.67 9.63 49.98
CA GLU A 771 39.09 10.91 50.39
C GLU A 771 37.62 10.95 49.98
N ASP A 772 36.80 11.12 51.01
CA ASP A 772 35.35 11.32 50.99
C ASP A 772 34.96 12.58 50.22
N LEU A 773 34.04 12.46 49.30
CA LEU A 773 33.32 13.58 48.70
C LEU A 773 31.82 13.40 48.88
N GLU A 774 31.32 13.92 50.02
CA GLU A 774 29.89 14.21 50.24
C GLU A 774 29.43 15.26 49.24
N ILE A 775 28.52 14.88 48.36
CA ILE A 775 27.79 15.85 47.55
C ILE A 775 26.46 16.17 48.23
N LYS A 776 26.39 17.36 48.83
CA LYS A 776 25.16 17.98 49.33
C LYS A 776 24.22 18.27 48.13
N THR A 777 23.04 17.68 48.16
CA THR A 777 21.90 18.10 47.32
C THR A 777 21.31 19.37 47.93
N ASN A 778 21.45 20.49 47.27
CA ASN A 778 20.65 21.68 47.53
C ASN A 778 19.50 21.78 46.48
N ASN A 779 18.31 21.99 47.02
CA ASN A 779 17.09 22.37 46.36
C ASN A 779 17.22 23.61 45.48
N TYR A 780 16.75 23.52 44.24
CA TYR A 780 16.01 24.59 43.54
C TYR A 780 15.06 23.95 42.51
#